data_dc5c499e832d9bae1be98349462ae3cb
#
_entry.id   dc5c499e832d9bae1be98349462ae3cb
#
_cell.length_a   1.000
_cell.length_b   1.000
_cell.length_c   1.000
_cell.angle_alpha   90.00
_cell.angle_beta   90.00
_cell.angle_gamma   90.00
#
_symmetry.space_group_name_H-M   'P 1'
#
loop_
_entity.id
_entity.type
_entity.pdbx_description
1 polymer ?
#
loop_
_entity_poly.entity_id
_entity_poly.type
_entity_poly.pdbx_seq_one_letter_code
_entity_poly.pdbx_strand_id
1 'polypeptide(L)'
;MNDVIINGIVNDLGIKKDSVIATLKLLGEGATIPFIARYRKEVTGALDEEQIRSINEVYEYQENLLKRKEDVIRLIDEKGLLTDEIRDNILKCEKLVEVEDIYRPYKEKKKTKATEAIKNGLEPLAKIIMSFKDIDVEKIAESYLNDNVKNVAEAITGASYIIAEWISDNASYRKWIRNNMMNHGIIKTKLKKNSTDENGIYEMYYDYEERVKFIKPHRVLAINRGEKDGVLSVNVVVDDDYIISYLENKIIKNDKVMASDIVKTAIRDSYKRLIIPSIEREVRSELKEVSEEAAIEVFGENLENLILTPPMKDVTVLGFDPAFRTGCKLAVVSPTSSVLNISVIYPHEPHNKWEESKKTLKDLFKKYNIDIVAIGNGTASRESEKLVAETISEYRDKEIKYIIVSEAGASVYSASDLAIKEFPDLTVEKRSAISIARRLQDPLSELVKIDSKSIGVGQYQHDVNEKKLDESLDFVVSKCVNNVGVNVNTASRSILKYISGLTKSNIDKIIEYREENGKVLSRDELMKKKVLTPKAYEQSIGFMRIIDGTNPMDVTSIHPESYGTASKLLDMYGFGINDLGSKKLNDVLGAINIKEVSEKLGTDIYTLEDIIKCFSKPNRDFRDDFDKPLLKSDILKIEDLKVGMELSGTVRNVVDFGAFIDIGLHDDGLVHISKMTDKYIKHPSEVVSVGDIVTCYVDDISLKKNRVSLSLINPNSIKN
;
A
#
# COMPACT_ATOMS: atom_id res chain seq x y z
N MET A 1 10.30 -4.41 28.38
CA MET A 1 10.39 -4.88 26.99
C MET A 1 11.14 -6.20 26.97
N ASN A 2 10.71 -7.15 26.14
CA ASN A 2 11.33 -8.47 26.07
C ASN A 2 12.57 -8.42 25.14
N ASP A 3 13.76 -8.72 25.68
CA ASP A 3 15.03 -8.70 24.92
C ASP A 3 15.04 -9.64 23.71
N VAL A 4 14.29 -10.74 23.76
CA VAL A 4 14.17 -11.68 22.63
C VAL A 4 13.46 -11.01 21.45
N ILE A 5 12.37 -10.28 21.71
CA ILE A 5 11.61 -9.54 20.68
C ILE A 5 12.48 -8.43 20.09
N ILE A 6 13.17 -7.66 20.94
CA ILE A 6 14.05 -6.57 20.49
C ILE A 6 15.14 -7.09 19.57
N ASN A 7 15.82 -8.18 19.94
CA ASN A 7 16.87 -8.77 19.11
C ASN A 7 16.30 -9.32 17.79
N GLY A 8 15.08 -9.87 17.78
CA GLY A 8 14.38 -10.25 16.56
C GLY A 8 14.21 -9.06 15.62
N ILE A 9 13.66 -7.93 16.10
CA ILE A 9 13.47 -6.71 15.32
C ILE A 9 14.79 -6.18 14.75
N VAL A 10 15.86 -6.16 15.58
CA VAL A 10 17.20 -5.73 15.15
C VAL A 10 17.71 -6.59 13.99
N ASN A 11 17.53 -7.91 14.07
CA ASN A 11 17.97 -8.83 13.02
C ASN A 11 17.13 -8.71 11.73
N ASP A 12 15.82 -8.54 11.87
CA ASP A 12 14.89 -8.48 10.73
C ASP A 12 15.02 -7.17 9.96
N LEU A 13 15.16 -6.05 10.66
CA LEU A 13 15.16 -4.72 10.06
C LEU A 13 16.59 -4.12 9.88
N GLY A 14 17.62 -4.71 10.48
CA GLY A 14 18.98 -4.18 10.44
C GLY A 14 19.17 -2.84 11.18
N ILE A 15 18.25 -2.48 12.08
CA ILE A 15 18.25 -1.22 12.84
C ILE A 15 19.00 -1.40 14.15
N LYS A 16 19.70 -0.37 14.61
CA LYS A 16 20.46 -0.41 15.87
C LYS A 16 19.55 -0.66 17.06
N LYS A 17 20.01 -1.51 18.01
CA LYS A 17 19.24 -1.91 19.20
C LYS A 17 18.75 -0.70 20.01
N ASP A 18 19.60 0.30 20.22
CA ASP A 18 19.24 1.49 21.00
C ASP A 18 18.14 2.30 20.32
N SER A 19 18.18 2.41 18.98
CA SER A 19 17.13 3.07 18.20
C SER A 19 15.80 2.33 18.30
N VAL A 20 15.79 1.00 18.24
CA VAL A 20 14.57 0.17 18.40
C VAL A 20 13.98 0.37 19.79
N ILE A 21 14.80 0.30 20.87
CA ILE A 21 14.34 0.49 22.24
C ILE A 21 13.76 1.88 22.45
N ALA A 22 14.45 2.92 21.95
CA ALA A 22 14.00 4.31 22.06
C ALA A 22 12.66 4.52 21.35
N THR A 23 12.52 3.98 20.14
CA THR A 23 11.29 4.06 19.35
C THR A 23 10.11 3.40 20.05
N LEU A 24 10.28 2.15 20.51
CA LEU A 24 9.24 1.43 21.23
C LEU A 24 8.84 2.11 22.55
N LYS A 25 9.80 2.75 23.23
CA LYS A 25 9.52 3.53 24.44
C LYS A 25 8.65 4.74 24.11
N LEU A 26 9.02 5.53 23.11
CA LEU A 26 8.25 6.70 22.67
C LEU A 26 6.83 6.34 22.21
N LEU A 27 6.68 5.25 21.46
CA LEU A 27 5.36 4.73 21.05
C LEU A 27 4.53 4.30 22.27
N GLY A 28 5.15 3.61 23.24
CA GLY A 28 4.51 3.21 24.49
C GLY A 28 4.09 4.38 25.39
N GLU A 29 4.76 5.53 25.31
CA GLU A 29 4.38 6.80 25.94
C GLU A 29 3.26 7.52 25.17
N GLY A 30 2.86 6.97 24.00
CA GLY A 30 1.79 7.46 23.14
C GLY A 30 2.22 8.62 22.27
N ALA A 31 3.51 8.70 21.90
CA ALA A 31 3.98 9.54 20.82
C ALA A 31 3.58 8.94 19.47
N THR A 32 3.25 9.80 18.51
CA THR A 32 2.83 9.38 17.17
C THR A 32 4.03 9.21 16.24
N ILE A 33 3.89 8.35 15.22
CA ILE A 33 4.97 8.08 14.26
C ILE A 33 5.51 9.37 13.61
N PRO A 34 4.68 10.27 13.03
CA PRO A 34 5.19 11.50 12.42
C PRO A 34 5.92 12.41 13.43
N PHE A 35 5.44 12.48 14.67
CA PHE A 35 6.11 13.26 15.71
C PHE A 35 7.48 12.71 16.07
N ILE A 36 7.60 11.40 16.22
CA ILE A 36 8.88 10.72 16.49
C ILE A 36 9.86 10.95 15.35
N ALA A 37 9.46 10.69 14.11
CA ALA A 37 10.30 10.84 12.93
C ALA A 37 10.80 12.27 12.74
N ARG A 38 9.96 13.27 13.04
CA ARG A 38 10.30 14.67 12.82
C ARG A 38 11.02 15.32 13.99
N TYR A 39 10.59 15.08 15.23
CA TYR A 39 11.00 15.85 16.40
C TYR A 39 11.73 15.05 17.48
N ARG A 40 12.08 13.78 17.24
CA ARG A 40 12.85 12.92 18.16
C ARG A 40 13.97 12.16 17.45
N LYS A 41 14.53 12.79 16.41
CA LYS A 41 15.63 12.22 15.59
C LYS A 41 16.87 11.90 16.41
N GLU A 42 17.20 12.74 17.37
CA GLU A 42 18.35 12.58 18.27
C GLU A 42 18.26 11.31 19.13
N VAL A 43 17.04 10.93 19.51
CA VAL A 43 16.79 9.75 20.36
C VAL A 43 16.72 8.47 19.54
N THR A 44 16.11 8.53 18.34
CA THR A 44 15.90 7.37 17.46
C THR A 44 17.07 7.11 16.51
N GLY A 45 17.99 8.07 16.35
CA GLY A 45 19.05 7.99 15.34
C GLY A 45 18.55 8.33 13.93
N ALA A 46 17.61 9.26 13.83
CA ALA A 46 17.01 9.78 12.59
C ALA A 46 16.24 8.72 11.77
N LEU A 47 15.52 7.83 12.44
CA LEU A 47 14.60 6.91 11.76
C LEU A 47 13.47 7.71 11.10
N ASP A 48 13.10 7.29 9.89
CA ASP A 48 11.95 7.82 9.16
C ASP A 48 10.63 7.16 9.58
N GLU A 49 9.51 7.65 9.05
CA GLU A 49 8.18 7.18 9.39
C GLU A 49 7.97 5.70 9.04
N GLU A 50 8.53 5.21 7.92
CA GLU A 50 8.40 3.82 7.48
C GLU A 50 9.19 2.87 8.39
N GLN A 51 10.41 3.27 8.77
CA GLN A 51 11.24 2.49 9.70
C GLN A 51 10.58 2.38 11.08
N ILE A 52 10.00 3.49 11.59
CA ILE A 52 9.30 3.50 12.88
C ILE A 52 8.04 2.63 12.81
N ARG A 53 7.30 2.69 11.71
CA ARG A 53 6.13 1.85 11.45
C ARG A 53 6.52 0.37 11.43
N SER A 54 7.56 0.01 10.67
CA SER A 54 8.06 -1.36 10.56
C SER A 54 8.49 -1.92 11.92
N ILE A 55 9.14 -1.12 12.77
CA ILE A 55 9.48 -1.52 14.15
C ILE A 55 8.21 -1.86 14.94
N ASN A 56 7.17 -1.03 14.85
CA ASN A 56 5.91 -1.26 15.55
C ASN A 56 5.20 -2.53 15.06
N GLU A 57 5.09 -2.71 13.74
CA GLU A 57 4.42 -3.88 13.12
C GLU A 57 5.13 -5.19 13.49
N VAL A 58 6.46 -5.23 13.40
CA VAL A 58 7.25 -6.42 13.80
C VAL A 58 7.12 -6.66 15.31
N TYR A 59 7.11 -5.61 16.12
CA TYR A 59 6.91 -5.73 17.58
C TYR A 59 5.55 -6.35 17.91
N GLU A 60 4.47 -5.86 17.32
CA GLU A 60 3.11 -6.39 17.50
C GLU A 60 2.99 -7.85 17.04
N TYR A 61 3.60 -8.18 15.89
CA TYR A 61 3.66 -9.57 15.41
C TYR A 61 4.37 -10.49 16.42
N GLN A 62 5.55 -10.09 16.90
CA GLN A 62 6.34 -10.88 17.86
C GLN A 62 5.64 -11.02 19.22
N GLU A 63 4.96 -9.98 19.69
CA GLU A 63 4.11 -10.07 20.90
C GLU A 63 2.97 -11.09 20.72
N ASN A 64 2.28 -11.03 19.61
CA ASN A 64 1.20 -11.97 19.30
C ASN A 64 1.72 -13.41 19.16
N LEU A 65 2.87 -13.59 18.53
CA LEU A 65 3.53 -14.90 18.45
C LEU A 65 3.91 -15.43 19.82
N LEU A 66 4.47 -14.60 20.69
CA LEU A 66 4.84 -14.99 22.06
C LEU A 66 3.59 -15.39 22.86
N LYS A 67 2.56 -14.58 22.85
CA LYS A 67 1.27 -14.91 23.50
C LYS A 67 0.71 -16.23 23.01
N ARG A 68 0.79 -16.47 21.70
CA ARG A 68 0.33 -17.74 21.13
C ARG A 68 1.17 -18.94 21.57
N LYS A 69 2.49 -18.79 21.66
CA LYS A 69 3.38 -19.82 22.21
C LYS A 69 3.01 -20.18 23.66
N GLU A 70 2.81 -19.16 24.50
CA GLU A 70 2.39 -19.33 25.90
C GLU A 70 1.04 -20.02 26.00
N ASP A 71 0.04 -19.62 25.19
CA ASP A 71 -1.26 -20.27 25.15
C ASP A 71 -1.17 -21.75 24.74
N VAL A 72 -0.37 -22.05 23.72
CA VAL A 72 -0.20 -23.43 23.24
C VAL A 72 0.50 -24.30 24.31
N ILE A 73 1.53 -23.77 24.97
CA ILE A 73 2.22 -24.46 26.09
C ILE A 73 1.20 -24.76 27.20
N ARG A 74 0.41 -23.77 27.63
CA ARG A 74 -0.62 -23.95 28.65
C ARG A 74 -1.67 -25.00 28.23
N LEU A 75 -2.17 -24.95 27.00
CA LEU A 75 -3.18 -25.90 26.50
C LEU A 75 -2.69 -27.34 26.41
N ILE A 76 -1.39 -27.55 26.15
CA ILE A 76 -0.78 -28.90 26.14
C ILE A 76 -0.53 -29.37 27.58
N ASP A 77 -0.14 -28.46 28.48
CA ASP A 77 0.08 -28.75 29.91
C ASP A 77 -1.22 -29.14 30.62
N GLU A 78 -2.32 -28.42 30.35
CA GLU A 78 -3.66 -28.75 30.87
C GLU A 78 -4.12 -30.18 30.51
N LYS A 79 -3.58 -30.76 29.42
CA LYS A 79 -3.82 -32.13 29.01
C LYS A 79 -2.83 -33.14 29.62
N GLY A 80 -1.86 -32.66 30.39
CA GLY A 80 -0.82 -33.49 31.01
C GLY A 80 0.15 -34.11 29.98
N LEU A 81 0.31 -33.48 28.81
CA LEU A 81 1.11 -33.99 27.69
C LEU A 81 2.34 -33.12 27.40
N LEU A 82 2.58 -32.07 28.17
CA LEU A 82 3.71 -31.18 27.98
C LEU A 82 5.02 -31.84 28.46
N THR A 83 6.02 -31.87 27.60
CA THR A 83 7.38 -32.25 27.94
C THR A 83 8.32 -31.08 27.74
N ASP A 84 9.53 -31.13 28.35
CA ASP A 84 10.55 -30.09 28.15
C ASP A 84 10.93 -29.94 26.68
N GLU A 85 11.03 -31.05 25.94
CA GLU A 85 11.32 -31.04 24.50
C GLU A 85 10.22 -30.31 23.69
N ILE A 86 8.95 -30.56 23.98
CA ILE A 86 7.81 -29.88 23.30
C ILE A 86 7.85 -28.40 23.63
N ARG A 87 8.06 -28.03 24.87
CA ARG A 87 8.20 -26.63 25.32
C ARG A 87 9.31 -25.93 24.56
N ASP A 88 10.50 -26.52 24.52
CA ASP A 88 11.66 -25.96 23.83
C ASP A 88 11.43 -25.81 22.32
N ASN A 89 10.78 -26.79 21.69
CA ASN A 89 10.45 -26.72 20.27
C ASN A 89 9.44 -25.58 19.98
N ILE A 90 8.42 -25.37 20.83
CA ILE A 90 7.47 -24.26 20.68
C ILE A 90 8.19 -22.91 20.85
N LEU A 91 9.07 -22.79 21.85
CA LEU A 91 9.80 -21.55 22.11
C LEU A 91 10.74 -21.18 20.96
N LYS A 92 11.31 -22.16 20.26
CA LYS A 92 12.20 -21.97 19.09
C LYS A 92 11.47 -21.61 17.79
N CYS A 93 10.14 -21.72 17.72
CA CYS A 93 9.40 -21.34 16.52
C CYS A 93 9.57 -19.86 16.19
N GLU A 94 9.79 -19.54 14.95
CA GLU A 94 9.91 -18.16 14.45
C GLU A 94 8.60 -17.69 13.79
N LYS A 95 7.75 -18.62 13.34
CA LYS A 95 6.50 -18.35 12.66
C LYS A 95 5.32 -18.99 13.36
N LEU A 96 4.16 -18.33 13.30
CA LEU A 96 2.90 -18.82 13.87
C LEU A 96 2.52 -20.22 13.32
N VAL A 97 2.74 -20.47 12.03
CA VAL A 97 2.44 -21.77 11.39
C VAL A 97 3.23 -22.92 12.01
N GLU A 98 4.44 -22.68 12.47
CA GLU A 98 5.27 -23.69 13.14
C GLU A 98 4.72 -24.05 14.52
N VAL A 99 4.26 -23.04 15.26
CA VAL A 99 3.57 -23.25 16.56
C VAL A 99 2.30 -24.05 16.37
N GLU A 100 1.51 -23.73 15.35
CA GLU A 100 0.26 -24.44 15.02
C GLU A 100 0.51 -25.88 14.58
N ASP A 101 1.58 -26.14 13.84
CA ASP A 101 1.96 -27.50 13.43
C ASP A 101 2.37 -28.37 14.64
N ILE A 102 3.10 -27.81 15.63
CA ILE A 102 3.44 -28.53 16.86
C ILE A 102 2.19 -28.75 17.71
N TYR A 103 1.25 -27.80 17.77
CA TYR A 103 0.02 -27.91 18.54
C TYR A 103 -1.00 -28.87 17.92
N ARG A 104 -0.91 -29.13 16.61
CA ARG A 104 -1.89 -29.90 15.83
C ARG A 104 -2.26 -31.27 16.41
N PRO A 105 -1.32 -32.14 16.87
CA PRO A 105 -1.64 -33.42 17.51
C PRO A 105 -2.49 -33.28 18.78
N TYR A 106 -2.38 -32.14 19.46
CA TYR A 106 -3.01 -31.89 20.75
C TYR A 106 -4.37 -31.18 20.65
N LYS A 107 -4.73 -30.66 19.47
CA LYS A 107 -6.04 -30.03 19.23
C LYS A 107 -7.19 -31.04 19.38
N GLU A 108 -8.29 -30.60 19.96
CA GLU A 108 -9.53 -31.38 19.90
C GLU A 108 -10.00 -31.47 18.46
N LYS A 109 -10.12 -32.72 17.99
CA LYS A 109 -10.57 -33.00 16.63
C LYS A 109 -12.05 -33.28 16.60
N LYS A 110 -12.74 -32.66 15.64
CA LYS A 110 -14.11 -33.05 15.29
C LYS A 110 -14.11 -34.46 14.74
N LYS A 111 -15.29 -35.07 14.57
CA LYS A 111 -15.47 -36.42 14.05
C LYS A 111 -14.66 -36.66 12.75
N THR A 112 -13.61 -37.49 12.86
CA THR A 112 -12.78 -37.93 11.74
C THR A 112 -12.80 -39.46 11.65
N LYS A 113 -12.37 -40.04 10.51
CA LYS A 113 -12.22 -41.49 10.37
C LYS A 113 -11.30 -42.08 11.45
N ALA A 114 -10.23 -41.37 11.81
CA ALA A 114 -9.30 -41.82 12.84
C ALA A 114 -9.93 -41.72 14.25
N THR A 115 -10.66 -40.64 14.58
CA THR A 115 -11.33 -40.52 15.89
C THR A 115 -12.41 -41.58 16.07
N GLU A 116 -13.12 -42.01 15.00
CA GLU A 116 -14.04 -43.13 15.02
C GLU A 116 -13.32 -44.46 15.24
N ALA A 117 -12.21 -44.69 14.55
CA ALA A 117 -11.38 -45.87 14.71
C ALA A 117 -10.79 -45.98 16.13
N ILE A 118 -10.36 -44.86 16.74
CA ILE A 118 -9.89 -44.81 18.13
C ILE A 118 -11.03 -45.18 19.10
N LYS A 119 -12.24 -44.63 18.90
CA LYS A 119 -13.43 -45.02 19.72
C LYS A 119 -13.79 -46.48 19.61
N ASN A 120 -13.52 -47.09 18.45
CA ASN A 120 -13.73 -48.52 18.23
C ASN A 120 -12.58 -49.39 18.79
N GLY A 121 -11.60 -48.80 19.51
CA GLY A 121 -10.53 -49.53 20.18
C GLY A 121 -9.36 -49.94 19.30
N LEU A 122 -9.19 -49.35 18.10
CA LEU A 122 -8.15 -49.76 17.12
C LEU A 122 -6.80 -49.08 17.31
N GLU A 123 -6.64 -48.15 18.26
CA GLU A 123 -5.37 -47.45 18.49
C GLU A 123 -4.21 -48.40 18.89
N PRO A 124 -4.41 -49.42 19.76
CA PRO A 124 -3.33 -50.38 20.06
C PRO A 124 -2.88 -51.17 18.82
N LEU A 125 -3.82 -51.53 17.93
CA LEU A 125 -3.49 -52.22 16.67
C LEU A 125 -2.62 -51.29 15.77
N ALA A 126 -2.95 -50.03 15.66
CA ALA A 126 -2.14 -49.04 14.93
C ALA A 126 -0.71 -48.92 15.51
N LYS A 127 -0.55 -48.94 16.85
CA LYS A 127 0.77 -48.95 17.52
C LYS A 127 1.56 -50.21 17.23
N ILE A 128 0.89 -51.38 17.19
CA ILE A 128 1.50 -52.67 16.84
C ILE A 128 2.01 -52.62 15.39
N ILE A 129 1.19 -52.17 14.43
CA ILE A 129 1.58 -52.02 13.02
C ILE A 129 2.82 -51.11 12.90
N MET A 130 2.82 -49.95 13.58
CA MET A 130 3.95 -49.00 13.56
C MET A 130 5.19 -49.50 14.28
N SER A 131 5.15 -50.63 15.00
CA SER A 131 6.33 -51.22 15.60
C SER A 131 7.23 -51.96 14.59
N PHE A 132 6.74 -52.27 13.39
CA PHE A 132 7.41 -52.99 12.32
C PHE A 132 8.03 -54.32 12.76
N LYS A 133 7.40 -55.01 13.75
CA LYS A 133 7.76 -56.33 14.16
C LYS A 133 7.32 -57.35 13.10
N ASP A 134 8.06 -58.43 12.96
CA ASP A 134 7.70 -59.55 12.08
C ASP A 134 6.62 -60.40 12.77
N ILE A 135 5.36 -60.03 12.55
CA ILE A 135 4.19 -60.64 13.17
C ILE A 135 3.06 -60.72 12.15
N ASP A 136 2.20 -61.70 12.32
CA ASP A 136 0.98 -61.84 11.54
C ASP A 136 -0.06 -60.80 12.01
N VAL A 137 -0.12 -59.64 11.25
CA VAL A 137 -1.01 -58.51 11.59
C VAL A 137 -2.48 -58.93 11.45
N GLU A 138 -2.82 -59.79 10.50
CA GLU A 138 -4.21 -60.23 10.30
C GLU A 138 -4.73 -61.02 11.49
N LYS A 139 -3.91 -61.99 11.98
CA LYS A 139 -4.24 -62.77 13.17
C LYS A 139 -4.37 -61.91 14.43
N ILE A 140 -3.56 -60.88 14.57
CA ILE A 140 -3.67 -59.96 15.69
C ILE A 140 -4.93 -59.09 15.54
N ALA A 141 -5.28 -58.64 14.33
CA ALA A 141 -6.44 -57.85 14.07
C ALA A 141 -7.76 -58.53 14.39
N GLU A 142 -7.80 -59.87 14.37
CA GLU A 142 -8.94 -60.68 14.83
C GLU A 142 -9.33 -60.37 16.28
N SER A 143 -8.35 -60.04 17.14
CA SER A 143 -8.61 -59.72 18.55
C SER A 143 -9.24 -58.33 18.77
N TYR A 144 -9.34 -57.51 17.74
CA TYR A 144 -9.94 -56.16 17.78
C TYR A 144 -11.33 -56.12 17.16
N LEU A 145 -11.88 -57.27 16.77
CA LEU A 145 -13.25 -57.32 16.25
C LEU A 145 -14.26 -57.05 17.37
N ASN A 146 -15.27 -56.28 17.06
CA ASN A 146 -16.33 -55.87 18.00
C ASN A 146 -17.62 -55.51 17.24
N ASP A 147 -18.64 -55.01 17.95
CA ASP A 147 -19.93 -54.66 17.36
C ASP A 147 -19.85 -53.58 16.25
N ASN A 148 -18.81 -52.73 16.28
CA ASN A 148 -18.59 -51.68 15.30
C ASN A 148 -17.53 -52.04 14.25
N VAL A 149 -16.73 -53.11 14.45
CA VAL A 149 -15.66 -53.57 13.56
C VAL A 149 -15.93 -55.08 13.26
N LYS A 150 -16.48 -55.35 12.09
CA LYS A 150 -17.09 -56.64 11.75
C LYS A 150 -16.07 -57.69 11.19
N ASN A 151 -14.96 -57.23 10.64
CA ASN A 151 -13.95 -58.10 10.01
C ASN A 151 -12.55 -57.50 10.11
N VAL A 152 -11.55 -58.35 9.86
CA VAL A 152 -10.13 -58.03 9.91
C VAL A 152 -9.77 -56.89 8.98
N ALA A 153 -10.35 -56.82 7.78
CA ALA A 153 -10.09 -55.74 6.82
C ALA A 153 -10.57 -54.38 7.35
N GLU A 154 -11.72 -54.33 8.03
CA GLU A 154 -12.18 -53.09 8.70
C GLU A 154 -11.28 -52.69 9.86
N ALA A 155 -10.78 -53.68 10.66
CA ALA A 155 -9.83 -53.41 11.74
C ALA A 155 -8.51 -52.80 11.23
N ILE A 156 -7.93 -53.38 10.20
CA ILE A 156 -6.69 -52.87 9.56
C ILE A 156 -6.92 -51.53 8.90
N THR A 157 -8.04 -51.33 8.21
CA THR A 157 -8.40 -50.07 7.60
C THR A 157 -8.58 -48.94 8.66
N GLY A 158 -9.25 -49.25 9.77
CA GLY A 158 -9.37 -48.32 10.88
C GLY A 158 -8.02 -47.95 11.52
N ALA A 159 -7.18 -48.96 11.76
CA ALA A 159 -5.80 -48.72 12.24
C ALA A 159 -4.98 -47.88 11.24
N SER A 160 -5.14 -48.12 9.92
CA SER A 160 -4.51 -47.32 8.86
C SER A 160 -4.97 -45.85 8.87
N TYR A 161 -6.23 -45.53 9.15
CA TYR A 161 -6.70 -44.15 9.30
C TYR A 161 -6.05 -43.46 10.50
N ILE A 162 -5.84 -44.16 11.61
CA ILE A 162 -5.14 -43.61 12.79
C ILE A 162 -3.67 -43.31 12.42
N ILE A 163 -3.00 -44.23 11.76
CA ILE A 163 -1.62 -44.05 11.30
C ILE A 163 -1.52 -42.86 10.32
N ALA A 164 -2.45 -42.76 9.37
CA ALA A 164 -2.50 -41.69 8.42
C ALA A 164 -2.65 -40.31 9.12
N GLU A 165 -3.44 -40.23 10.20
CA GLU A 165 -3.60 -39.02 10.98
C GLU A 165 -2.32 -38.67 11.75
N TRP A 166 -1.67 -39.65 12.40
CA TRP A 166 -0.38 -39.41 13.07
C TRP A 166 0.69 -38.89 12.12
N ILE A 167 0.76 -39.43 10.89
CA ILE A 167 1.68 -38.93 9.86
C ILE A 167 1.35 -37.50 9.48
N SER A 168 0.08 -37.20 9.27
CA SER A 168 -0.37 -35.84 8.87
C SER A 168 -0.17 -34.79 9.96
N ASP A 169 -0.14 -35.20 11.22
CA ASP A 169 0.06 -34.31 12.36
C ASP A 169 1.53 -34.08 12.72
N ASN A 170 2.44 -34.78 12.04
CA ASN A 170 3.87 -34.62 12.31
C ASN A 170 4.40 -33.27 11.76
N ALA A 171 4.76 -32.37 12.65
CA ALA A 171 5.23 -31.01 12.31
C ALA A 171 6.46 -31.02 11.38
N SER A 172 7.40 -31.98 11.58
CA SER A 172 8.61 -32.07 10.76
C SER A 172 8.30 -32.46 9.30
N TYR A 173 7.37 -33.40 9.10
CA TYR A 173 6.95 -33.80 7.76
C TYR A 173 6.20 -32.64 7.07
N ARG A 174 5.29 -31.97 7.78
CA ARG A 174 4.56 -30.83 7.26
C ARG A 174 5.50 -29.71 6.85
N LYS A 175 6.45 -29.32 7.72
CA LYS A 175 7.46 -28.29 7.43
C LYS A 175 8.26 -28.63 6.18
N TRP A 176 8.73 -29.88 6.06
CA TRP A 176 9.51 -30.32 4.91
C TRP A 176 8.68 -30.28 3.61
N ILE A 177 7.44 -30.79 3.64
CA ILE A 177 6.57 -30.81 2.45
C ILE A 177 6.18 -29.39 2.04
N ARG A 178 5.88 -28.50 2.99
CA ARG A 178 5.61 -27.08 2.73
C ARG A 178 6.80 -26.40 2.05
N ASN A 179 8.00 -26.59 2.58
CA ASN A 179 9.21 -26.05 1.98
C ASN A 179 9.47 -26.63 0.58
N ASN A 180 9.20 -27.92 0.38
CA ASN A 180 9.30 -28.53 -0.94
C ASN A 180 8.31 -27.90 -1.92
N MET A 181 7.05 -27.70 -1.53
CA MET A 181 6.02 -27.06 -2.37
C MET A 181 6.38 -25.61 -2.68
N MET A 182 6.89 -24.84 -1.72
CA MET A 182 7.33 -23.45 -1.95
C MET A 182 8.49 -23.37 -2.94
N ASN A 183 9.46 -24.28 -2.86
CA ASN A 183 10.67 -24.23 -3.69
C ASN A 183 10.52 -24.90 -5.06
N HIS A 184 9.73 -25.97 -5.18
CA HIS A 184 9.62 -26.82 -6.36
C HIS A 184 8.20 -26.92 -6.93
N GLY A 185 7.18 -26.45 -6.20
CA GLY A 185 5.80 -26.46 -6.65
C GLY A 185 5.59 -25.60 -7.90
N ILE A 186 4.61 -26.00 -8.70
CA ILE A 186 4.18 -25.31 -9.92
C ILE A 186 2.71 -24.93 -9.74
N ILE A 187 2.42 -23.63 -9.84
CA ILE A 187 1.04 -23.15 -9.97
C ILE A 187 0.59 -23.48 -11.38
N LYS A 188 -0.56 -24.15 -11.49
CA LYS A 188 -1.22 -24.45 -12.74
C LYS A 188 -2.62 -23.89 -12.74
N THR A 189 -2.95 -23.17 -13.80
CA THR A 189 -4.32 -22.67 -14.00
C THR A 189 -4.92 -23.29 -15.27
N LYS A 190 -6.24 -23.46 -15.25
CA LYS A 190 -7.02 -23.93 -16.39
C LYS A 190 -8.35 -23.22 -16.46
N LEU A 191 -8.83 -22.97 -17.69
CA LEU A 191 -10.18 -22.51 -17.90
C LEU A 191 -11.19 -23.53 -17.35
N LYS A 192 -12.11 -23.10 -16.49
CA LYS A 192 -13.19 -23.98 -16.00
C LYS A 192 -14.18 -24.31 -17.12
N LYS A 193 -14.64 -25.55 -17.15
CA LYS A 193 -15.73 -25.96 -18.04
C LYS A 193 -16.98 -25.13 -17.72
N ASN A 194 -17.61 -24.58 -18.76
CA ASN A 194 -18.82 -23.74 -18.68
C ASN A 194 -18.61 -22.36 -18.01
N SER A 195 -17.38 -21.85 -17.93
CA SER A 195 -17.13 -20.45 -17.58
C SER A 195 -17.28 -19.54 -18.79
N THR A 196 -17.71 -18.30 -18.55
CA THR A 196 -17.77 -17.25 -19.58
C THR A 196 -16.76 -16.15 -19.21
N ASP A 197 -15.87 -15.86 -20.15
CA ASP A 197 -14.98 -14.70 -20.09
C ASP A 197 -15.13 -13.93 -21.42
N GLU A 198 -16.27 -13.21 -21.54
CA GLU A 198 -16.68 -12.56 -22.79
C GLU A 198 -15.64 -11.58 -23.35
N ASN A 199 -14.85 -10.98 -22.46
CA ASN A 199 -13.84 -9.99 -22.82
C ASN A 199 -12.42 -10.55 -22.89
N GLY A 200 -12.21 -11.85 -22.62
CA GLY A 200 -10.89 -12.48 -22.59
C GLY A 200 -9.95 -11.92 -21.54
N ILE A 201 -10.47 -11.42 -20.41
CA ILE A 201 -9.68 -10.76 -19.35
C ILE A 201 -8.61 -11.69 -18.79
N TYR A 202 -8.93 -13.00 -18.72
CA TYR A 202 -8.05 -14.03 -18.16
C TYR A 202 -7.41 -14.93 -19.22
N GLU A 203 -7.47 -14.57 -20.52
CA GLU A 203 -7.01 -15.39 -21.64
C GLU A 203 -5.58 -15.92 -21.44
N MET A 204 -4.67 -15.07 -20.94
CA MET A 204 -3.28 -15.46 -20.69
C MET A 204 -3.10 -16.51 -19.59
N TYR A 205 -4.16 -16.78 -18.80
CA TYR A 205 -4.15 -17.74 -17.69
C TYR A 205 -5.02 -18.98 -17.97
N TYR A 206 -5.56 -19.17 -19.17
CA TYR A 206 -6.42 -20.33 -19.49
C TYR A 206 -5.67 -21.66 -19.48
N ASP A 207 -4.39 -21.66 -19.75
CA ASP A 207 -3.48 -22.80 -19.62
C ASP A 207 -2.09 -22.27 -19.27
N TYR A 208 -1.92 -21.94 -17.98
CA TYR A 208 -0.73 -21.27 -17.50
C TYR A 208 -0.04 -22.09 -16.43
N GLU A 209 1.30 -22.13 -16.48
CA GLU A 209 2.14 -22.81 -15.50
C GLU A 209 3.32 -21.92 -15.09
N GLU A 210 3.56 -21.76 -13.78
CA GLU A 210 4.74 -21.08 -13.27
C GLU A 210 5.18 -21.68 -11.93
N ARG A 211 6.49 -21.67 -11.65
CA ARG A 211 7.00 -22.12 -10.36
C ARG A 211 6.58 -21.18 -9.24
N VAL A 212 6.10 -21.76 -8.12
CA VAL A 212 5.70 -21.03 -6.91
C VAL A 212 6.76 -20.03 -6.48
N LYS A 213 8.04 -20.44 -6.47
CA LYS A 213 9.17 -19.61 -6.02
C LYS A 213 9.37 -18.32 -6.85
N PHE A 214 8.94 -18.30 -8.10
CA PHE A 214 9.27 -17.22 -9.04
C PHE A 214 8.05 -16.42 -9.50
N ILE A 215 6.85 -16.86 -9.13
CA ILE A 215 5.61 -16.17 -9.52
C ILE A 215 5.58 -14.76 -8.96
N LYS A 216 5.20 -13.80 -9.80
CA LYS A 216 5.15 -12.40 -9.42
C LYS A 216 3.83 -12.05 -8.73
N PRO A 217 3.82 -11.08 -7.77
CA PRO A 217 2.64 -10.67 -7.02
C PRO A 217 1.41 -10.38 -7.87
N HIS A 218 1.53 -9.57 -8.93
CA HIS A 218 0.41 -9.23 -9.80
C HIS A 218 -0.23 -10.44 -10.49
N ARG A 219 0.56 -11.50 -10.79
CA ARG A 219 0.05 -12.74 -11.39
C ARG A 219 -0.75 -13.55 -10.38
N VAL A 220 -0.26 -13.61 -9.12
CA VAL A 220 -1.01 -14.26 -8.04
C VAL A 220 -2.36 -13.59 -7.83
N LEU A 221 -2.40 -12.26 -7.80
CA LEU A 221 -3.65 -11.49 -7.65
C LEU A 221 -4.58 -11.69 -8.84
N ALA A 222 -4.05 -11.66 -10.08
CA ALA A 222 -4.82 -11.92 -11.30
C ALA A 222 -5.45 -13.33 -11.31
N ILE A 223 -4.65 -14.37 -10.99
CA ILE A 223 -5.09 -15.76 -10.92
C ILE A 223 -6.15 -15.95 -9.84
N ASN A 224 -5.95 -15.35 -8.66
CA ASN A 224 -6.91 -15.43 -7.55
C ASN A 224 -8.23 -14.73 -7.89
N ARG A 225 -8.20 -13.58 -8.60
CA ARG A 225 -9.40 -12.92 -9.11
C ARG A 225 -10.12 -13.81 -10.12
N GLY A 226 -9.41 -14.39 -11.10
CA GLY A 226 -10.00 -15.29 -12.09
C GLY A 226 -10.62 -16.55 -11.47
N GLU A 227 -10.06 -17.06 -10.38
CA GLU A 227 -10.65 -18.16 -9.62
C GLU A 227 -11.91 -17.73 -8.86
N LYS A 228 -11.88 -16.55 -8.22
CA LYS A 228 -13.03 -15.94 -7.51
C LYS A 228 -14.18 -15.65 -8.45
N ASP A 229 -13.89 -15.17 -9.65
CA ASP A 229 -14.88 -14.89 -10.71
C ASP A 229 -15.41 -16.18 -11.37
N GLY A 230 -14.88 -17.35 -10.98
CA GLY A 230 -15.34 -18.64 -11.46
C GLY A 230 -14.82 -19.02 -12.85
N VAL A 231 -13.89 -18.24 -13.41
CA VAL A 231 -13.31 -18.47 -14.75
C VAL A 231 -12.18 -19.49 -14.71
N LEU A 232 -11.28 -19.39 -13.74
CA LEU A 232 -10.10 -20.23 -13.61
C LEU A 232 -10.25 -21.31 -12.54
N SER A 233 -9.62 -22.46 -12.80
CA SER A 233 -9.30 -23.47 -11.79
C SER A 233 -7.80 -23.38 -11.48
N VAL A 234 -7.43 -23.29 -10.21
CA VAL A 234 -6.06 -23.05 -9.78
C VAL A 234 -5.63 -24.16 -8.83
N ASN A 235 -4.46 -24.76 -9.08
CA ASN A 235 -3.87 -25.79 -8.24
C ASN A 235 -2.35 -25.58 -8.13
N VAL A 236 -1.77 -26.02 -7.01
CA VAL A 236 -0.32 -26.11 -6.86
C VAL A 236 0.08 -27.58 -6.96
N VAL A 237 0.85 -27.92 -7.97
CA VAL A 237 1.28 -29.30 -8.28
C VAL A 237 2.72 -29.48 -7.85
N VAL A 238 3.01 -30.63 -7.26
CA VAL A 238 4.35 -31.08 -6.86
C VAL A 238 4.60 -32.51 -7.36
N ASP A 239 5.82 -32.98 -7.24
CA ASP A 239 6.16 -34.40 -7.52
C ASP A 239 5.68 -35.25 -6.35
N ASP A 240 4.48 -35.84 -6.51
CA ASP A 240 3.87 -36.71 -5.49
C ASP A 240 4.73 -37.93 -5.15
N ASP A 241 5.35 -38.57 -6.15
CA ASP A 241 6.14 -39.78 -5.95
C ASP A 241 7.42 -39.47 -5.16
N TYR A 242 8.04 -38.33 -5.40
CA TYR A 242 9.17 -37.84 -4.64
C TYR A 242 8.83 -37.64 -3.16
N ILE A 243 7.70 -37.00 -2.88
CA ILE A 243 7.27 -36.74 -1.50
C ILE A 243 6.84 -38.02 -0.79
N ILE A 244 6.13 -38.92 -1.46
CA ILE A 244 5.73 -40.22 -0.91
C ILE A 244 6.96 -41.05 -0.59
N SER A 245 7.95 -41.12 -1.49
CA SER A 245 9.22 -41.83 -1.28
C SER A 245 9.99 -41.25 -0.08
N TYR A 246 10.00 -39.93 0.09
CA TYR A 246 10.60 -39.33 1.28
C TYR A 246 9.92 -39.79 2.56
N LEU A 247 8.58 -39.78 2.60
CA LEU A 247 7.81 -40.23 3.76
C LEU A 247 8.03 -41.71 4.04
N GLU A 248 8.00 -42.56 3.01
CA GLU A 248 8.27 -43.99 3.13
C GLU A 248 9.66 -44.25 3.73
N ASN A 249 10.70 -43.58 3.23
CA ASN A 249 12.07 -43.69 3.73
C ASN A 249 12.24 -43.21 5.19
N LYS A 250 11.43 -42.26 5.63
CA LYS A 250 11.48 -41.73 7.02
C LYS A 250 10.69 -42.58 8.02
N ILE A 251 9.60 -43.20 7.58
CA ILE A 251 8.64 -43.86 8.46
C ILE A 251 8.86 -45.35 8.52
N ILE A 252 9.16 -46.01 7.39
CA ILE A 252 9.28 -47.46 7.30
C ILE A 252 10.65 -47.90 7.83
N LYS A 253 10.63 -48.65 8.93
CA LYS A 253 11.85 -49.18 9.57
C LYS A 253 12.29 -50.53 9.03
N ASN A 254 11.33 -51.35 8.57
CA ASN A 254 11.57 -52.66 7.99
C ASN A 254 10.56 -52.88 6.87
N ASP A 255 11.03 -52.97 5.63
CA ASP A 255 10.21 -53.12 4.44
C ASP A 255 9.79 -54.56 4.11
N LYS A 256 10.36 -55.53 4.83
CA LYS A 256 10.12 -56.95 4.61
C LYS A 256 8.95 -57.53 5.39
N VAL A 257 8.33 -56.74 6.27
CA VAL A 257 7.24 -57.22 7.13
C VAL A 257 5.90 -56.79 6.55
N MET A 258 4.82 -57.55 6.82
CA MET A 258 3.46 -57.24 6.38
C MET A 258 3.00 -55.84 6.77
N ALA A 259 3.39 -55.37 7.94
CA ALA A 259 3.11 -54.00 8.42
C ALA A 259 3.58 -52.89 7.44
N SER A 260 4.63 -53.16 6.65
CA SER A 260 5.18 -52.19 5.69
C SER A 260 4.15 -51.82 4.62
N ASP A 261 3.43 -52.76 4.04
CA ASP A 261 2.45 -52.46 2.98
C ASP A 261 1.23 -51.75 3.51
N ILE A 262 0.82 -52.05 4.76
CA ILE A 262 -0.25 -51.31 5.46
C ILE A 262 0.17 -49.86 5.69
N VAL A 263 1.40 -49.64 6.16
CA VAL A 263 1.93 -48.28 6.42
C VAL A 263 2.12 -47.49 5.12
N LYS A 264 2.60 -48.14 4.01
CA LYS A 264 2.66 -47.50 2.68
C LYS A 264 1.27 -46.99 2.24
N THR A 265 0.24 -47.79 2.46
CA THR A 265 -1.15 -47.41 2.16
C THR A 265 -1.58 -46.26 3.04
N ALA A 266 -1.25 -46.25 4.34
CA ALA A 266 -1.54 -45.18 5.26
C ALA A 266 -0.78 -43.87 4.89
N ILE A 267 0.46 -43.95 4.45
CA ILE A 267 1.26 -42.82 3.95
C ILE A 267 0.57 -42.18 2.76
N ARG A 268 0.15 -42.94 1.78
CA ARG A 268 -0.53 -42.46 0.58
C ARG A 268 -1.90 -41.81 0.90
N ASP A 269 -2.67 -42.40 1.80
CA ASP A 269 -3.92 -41.83 2.28
C ASP A 269 -3.68 -40.52 3.06
N SER A 270 -2.71 -40.53 3.99
CA SER A 270 -2.30 -39.33 4.72
C SER A 270 -1.91 -38.20 3.79
N TYR A 271 -1.05 -38.48 2.83
CA TYR A 271 -0.55 -37.53 1.86
C TYR A 271 -1.68 -36.94 1.02
N LYS A 272 -2.45 -37.77 0.32
CA LYS A 272 -3.48 -37.31 -0.64
C LYS A 272 -4.68 -36.65 0.01
N ARG A 273 -5.13 -37.19 1.15
CA ARG A 273 -6.37 -36.76 1.79
C ARG A 273 -6.18 -35.69 2.86
N LEU A 274 -5.06 -35.69 3.58
CA LEU A 274 -4.88 -34.85 4.76
C LEU A 274 -3.79 -33.79 4.55
N ILE A 275 -2.60 -34.18 4.03
CA ILE A 275 -1.44 -33.30 3.97
C ILE A 275 -1.52 -32.33 2.80
N ILE A 276 -1.59 -32.84 1.57
CA ILE A 276 -1.53 -32.01 0.35
C ILE A 276 -2.63 -30.96 0.32
N PRO A 277 -3.92 -31.26 0.55
CA PRO A 277 -4.96 -30.22 0.49
C PRO A 277 -4.82 -29.17 1.58
N SER A 278 -4.15 -29.48 2.69
CA SER A 278 -3.87 -28.54 3.77
C SER A 278 -2.70 -27.63 3.42
N ILE A 279 -1.58 -28.22 2.98
CA ILE A 279 -0.35 -27.50 2.67
C ILE A 279 -0.53 -26.64 1.42
N GLU A 280 -1.26 -27.11 0.40
CA GLU A 280 -1.59 -26.31 -0.77
C GLU A 280 -2.34 -25.03 -0.38
N ARG A 281 -3.33 -25.13 0.51
CA ARG A 281 -4.06 -23.94 1.02
C ARG A 281 -3.13 -23.01 1.80
N GLU A 282 -2.22 -23.57 2.61
CA GLU A 282 -1.25 -22.78 3.38
C GLU A 282 -0.30 -22.01 2.45
N VAL A 283 0.26 -22.70 1.45
CA VAL A 283 1.16 -22.11 0.44
C VAL A 283 0.43 -21.04 -0.38
N ARG A 284 -0.80 -21.31 -0.83
CA ARG A 284 -1.60 -20.32 -1.57
C ARG A 284 -1.97 -19.12 -0.70
N SER A 285 -2.23 -19.33 0.59
CA SER A 285 -2.50 -18.25 1.54
C SER A 285 -1.26 -17.38 1.76
N GLU A 286 -0.09 -17.99 1.92
CA GLU A 286 1.20 -17.27 2.07
C GLU A 286 1.53 -16.47 0.80
N LEU A 287 1.37 -17.06 -0.39
CA LEU A 287 1.55 -16.35 -1.66
C LEU A 287 0.59 -15.16 -1.82
N LYS A 288 -0.66 -15.35 -1.42
CA LYS A 288 -1.66 -14.28 -1.46
C LYS A 288 -1.26 -13.15 -0.52
N GLU A 289 -0.88 -13.46 0.72
CA GLU A 289 -0.50 -12.45 1.72
C GLU A 289 0.70 -11.62 1.26
N VAL A 290 1.78 -12.27 0.81
CA VAL A 290 2.97 -11.59 0.27
C VAL A 290 2.62 -10.72 -0.95
N SER A 291 1.72 -11.22 -1.82
CA SER A 291 1.31 -10.48 -3.01
C SER A 291 0.43 -9.28 -2.69
N GLU A 292 -0.44 -9.40 -1.69
CA GLU A 292 -1.26 -8.30 -1.21
C GLU A 292 -0.39 -7.21 -0.57
N GLU A 293 0.60 -7.57 0.24
CA GLU A 293 1.53 -6.63 0.87
C GLU A 293 2.34 -5.86 -0.16
N ALA A 294 2.94 -6.54 -1.13
CA ALA A 294 3.66 -5.89 -2.22
C ALA A 294 2.78 -4.96 -3.06
N ALA A 295 1.52 -5.33 -3.31
CA ALA A 295 0.59 -4.47 -4.05
C ALA A 295 0.16 -3.24 -3.23
N ILE A 296 -0.09 -3.41 -1.92
CA ILE A 296 -0.46 -2.30 -1.03
C ILE A 296 0.69 -1.29 -0.91
N GLU A 297 1.95 -1.74 -0.87
CA GLU A 297 3.12 -0.87 -0.88
C GLU A 297 3.14 0.01 -2.13
N VAL A 298 3.00 -0.58 -3.33
CA VAL A 298 2.91 0.17 -4.58
C VAL A 298 1.73 1.14 -4.60
N PHE A 299 0.56 0.74 -4.06
CA PHE A 299 -0.60 1.63 -3.98
C PHE A 299 -0.32 2.82 -3.04
N GLY A 300 0.41 2.58 -1.95
CA GLY A 300 0.87 3.64 -1.04
C GLY A 300 1.78 4.64 -1.76
N GLU A 301 2.79 4.17 -2.48
CA GLU A 301 3.70 5.01 -3.28
C GLU A 301 2.94 5.83 -4.34
N ASN A 302 2.03 5.19 -5.06
CA ASN A 302 1.21 5.87 -6.06
C ASN A 302 0.34 6.97 -5.44
N LEU A 303 -0.24 6.71 -4.25
CA LEU A 303 -1.04 7.70 -3.52
C LEU A 303 -0.17 8.85 -3.01
N GLU A 304 1.01 8.56 -2.45
CA GLU A 304 1.96 9.56 -1.96
C GLU A 304 2.34 10.55 -3.07
N ASN A 305 2.74 10.04 -4.23
CA ASN A 305 3.11 10.86 -5.38
C ASN A 305 1.94 11.69 -5.92
N LEU A 306 0.73 11.10 -5.95
CA LEU A 306 -0.47 11.84 -6.37
C LEU A 306 -0.80 13.00 -5.42
N ILE A 307 -0.69 12.80 -4.11
CA ILE A 307 -0.97 13.80 -3.09
C ILE A 307 0.11 14.88 -3.03
N LEU A 308 1.38 14.50 -3.22
CA LEU A 308 2.53 15.39 -3.19
C LEU A 308 2.77 16.14 -4.51
N THR A 309 1.95 15.90 -5.55
CA THR A 309 2.02 16.69 -6.78
C THR A 309 1.96 18.19 -6.45
N PRO A 310 2.89 19.03 -6.97
CA PRO A 310 2.94 20.45 -6.70
C PRO A 310 1.65 21.17 -7.05
N PRO A 311 1.13 22.05 -6.18
CA PRO A 311 -0.09 22.79 -6.43
C PRO A 311 0.13 23.85 -7.51
N MET A 312 -0.88 24.04 -8.38
CA MET A 312 -0.92 25.12 -9.35
C MET A 312 -1.56 26.36 -8.70
N LYS A 313 -0.71 27.20 -8.08
CA LYS A 313 -1.15 28.39 -7.35
C LYS A 313 -1.46 29.57 -8.31
N ASP A 314 -2.32 30.48 -7.89
CA ASP A 314 -2.64 31.75 -8.55
C ASP A 314 -3.21 31.62 -9.98
N VAL A 315 -3.86 30.48 -10.30
CA VAL A 315 -4.49 30.22 -11.61
C VAL A 315 -5.99 30.09 -11.52
N THR A 316 -6.70 30.61 -12.53
CA THR A 316 -8.12 30.35 -12.75
C THR A 316 -8.27 29.08 -13.55
N VAL A 317 -8.94 28.07 -13.00
CA VAL A 317 -9.09 26.75 -13.59
C VAL A 317 -10.52 26.51 -14.05
N LEU A 318 -10.69 26.01 -15.27
CA LEU A 318 -11.93 25.41 -15.75
C LEU A 318 -11.87 23.89 -15.53
N GLY A 319 -12.60 23.37 -14.55
CA GLY A 319 -12.84 21.95 -14.38
C GLY A 319 -13.84 21.44 -15.39
N PHE A 320 -13.49 20.38 -16.09
CA PHE A 320 -14.27 19.73 -17.12
C PHE A 320 -14.51 18.28 -16.71
N ASP A 321 -15.76 17.93 -16.40
CA ASP A 321 -16.18 16.57 -16.06
C ASP A 321 -16.87 15.97 -17.30
N PRO A 322 -16.20 15.05 -18.04
CA PRO A 322 -16.68 14.51 -19.30
C PRO A 322 -17.88 13.56 -19.11
N ALA A 323 -18.86 13.62 -19.99
CA ALA A 323 -19.94 12.63 -20.04
C ALA A 323 -20.65 12.66 -21.40
N PHE A 324 -21.13 11.50 -21.87
CA PHE A 324 -21.90 11.41 -23.13
C PHE A 324 -23.34 11.90 -22.97
N ARG A 325 -24.20 11.16 -22.28
CA ARG A 325 -25.66 11.37 -22.25
C ARG A 325 -26.09 12.54 -21.38
N THR A 326 -25.48 12.69 -20.21
CA THR A 326 -25.88 13.72 -19.23
C THR A 326 -25.27 15.10 -19.48
N GLY A 327 -24.46 15.22 -20.56
CA GLY A 327 -23.68 16.41 -20.87
C GLY A 327 -22.45 16.58 -20.00
N CYS A 328 -21.43 17.27 -20.53
CA CYS A 328 -20.20 17.59 -19.80
C CYS A 328 -20.43 18.75 -18.86
N LYS A 329 -20.03 18.60 -17.59
CA LYS A 329 -20.18 19.65 -16.55
C LYS A 329 -18.91 20.47 -16.49
N LEU A 330 -19.11 21.78 -16.42
CA LEU A 330 -18.04 22.76 -16.37
C LEU A 330 -18.13 23.54 -15.07
N ALA A 331 -16.99 23.72 -14.40
CA ALA A 331 -16.89 24.56 -13.22
C ALA A 331 -15.69 25.50 -13.33
N VAL A 332 -15.92 26.79 -13.27
CA VAL A 332 -14.86 27.81 -13.21
C VAL A 332 -14.51 28.07 -11.76
N VAL A 333 -13.25 27.88 -11.41
CA VAL A 333 -12.74 28.05 -10.05
C VAL A 333 -11.66 29.14 -10.04
N SER A 334 -11.81 30.12 -9.14
CA SER A 334 -10.88 31.24 -8.98
C SER A 334 -9.53 30.78 -8.40
N PRO A 335 -8.47 31.62 -8.44
CA PRO A 335 -7.21 31.36 -7.74
C PRO A 335 -7.32 31.04 -6.24
N THR A 336 -8.41 31.54 -5.61
CA THR A 336 -8.73 31.28 -4.19
C THR A 336 -9.66 30.08 -3.99
N SER A 337 -9.76 29.19 -4.98
CA SER A 337 -10.62 28.00 -4.98
C SER A 337 -12.13 28.27 -4.81
N SER A 338 -12.58 29.50 -5.03
CA SER A 338 -14.01 29.89 -5.02
C SER A 338 -14.66 29.56 -6.37
N VAL A 339 -15.87 29.03 -6.35
CA VAL A 339 -16.62 28.71 -7.57
C VAL A 339 -17.21 29.99 -8.19
N LEU A 340 -16.81 30.32 -9.42
CA LEU A 340 -17.25 31.50 -10.15
C LEU A 340 -18.42 31.23 -11.11
N ASN A 341 -18.45 30.02 -11.69
CA ASN A 341 -19.49 29.61 -12.64
C ASN A 341 -19.64 28.09 -12.67
N ILE A 342 -20.85 27.68 -12.97
CA ILE A 342 -21.15 26.27 -13.31
C ILE A 342 -22.04 26.28 -14.52
N SER A 343 -21.69 25.45 -15.52
CA SER A 343 -22.46 25.27 -16.76
C SER A 343 -22.42 23.84 -17.24
N VAL A 344 -23.24 23.51 -18.21
CA VAL A 344 -23.30 22.18 -18.83
C VAL A 344 -23.30 22.36 -20.36
N ILE A 345 -22.49 21.57 -21.05
CA ILE A 345 -22.45 21.52 -22.51
C ILE A 345 -22.71 20.10 -23.01
N TYR A 346 -23.15 19.95 -24.24
CA TYR A 346 -23.57 18.69 -24.85
C TYR A 346 -22.84 18.41 -26.17
N PRO A 347 -21.51 18.31 -26.19
CA PRO A 347 -20.75 18.17 -27.43
C PRO A 347 -20.89 16.79 -28.07
N HIS A 348 -21.11 15.74 -27.25
CA HIS A 348 -21.04 14.34 -27.68
C HIS A 348 -22.41 13.75 -28.00
N GLU A 349 -22.40 12.53 -28.58
CA GLU A 349 -23.63 11.76 -28.79
C GLU A 349 -24.41 11.55 -27.49
N PRO A 350 -25.75 11.56 -27.54
CA PRO A 350 -26.64 11.67 -28.70
C PRO A 350 -26.92 13.13 -29.15
N HIS A 351 -26.40 14.14 -28.41
CA HIS A 351 -26.78 15.55 -28.66
C HIS A 351 -25.98 16.22 -29.75
N ASN A 352 -24.69 15.89 -29.93
CA ASN A 352 -23.77 16.37 -30.97
C ASN A 352 -23.72 17.92 -31.15
N LYS A 353 -23.81 18.70 -30.05
CA LYS A 353 -23.78 20.17 -30.09
C LYS A 353 -22.35 20.70 -30.01
N TRP A 354 -21.50 20.30 -30.96
CA TRP A 354 -20.07 20.59 -30.96
C TRP A 354 -19.77 22.10 -31.02
N GLU A 355 -20.30 22.81 -32.04
CA GLU A 355 -20.03 24.24 -32.24
C GLU A 355 -20.67 25.14 -31.14
N GLU A 356 -21.86 24.77 -30.61
CA GLU A 356 -22.46 25.44 -29.48
C GLU A 356 -21.58 25.33 -28.23
N SER A 357 -20.99 24.13 -28.04
CA SER A 357 -20.08 23.84 -26.93
C SER A 357 -18.78 24.63 -27.04
N LYS A 358 -18.16 24.70 -28.24
CA LYS A 358 -16.98 25.55 -28.49
C LYS A 358 -17.25 27.02 -28.19
N LYS A 359 -18.40 27.52 -28.63
CA LYS A 359 -18.80 28.90 -28.35
C LYS A 359 -18.90 29.15 -26.83
N THR A 360 -19.56 28.24 -26.11
CA THR A 360 -19.69 28.34 -24.65
C THR A 360 -18.33 28.35 -23.95
N LEU A 361 -17.41 27.49 -24.38
CA LEU A 361 -16.04 27.47 -23.86
C LEU A 361 -15.29 28.76 -24.11
N LYS A 362 -15.36 29.33 -25.34
CA LYS A 362 -14.74 30.63 -25.66
C LYS A 362 -15.32 31.77 -24.84
N ASP A 363 -16.63 31.77 -24.62
CA ASP A 363 -17.30 32.78 -23.77
C ASP A 363 -16.84 32.72 -22.30
N LEU A 364 -16.64 31.47 -21.77
CA LEU A 364 -16.10 31.26 -20.43
C LEU A 364 -14.61 31.67 -20.35
N PHE A 365 -13.81 31.34 -21.35
CA PHE A 365 -12.39 31.72 -21.43
C PHE A 365 -12.22 33.23 -21.35
N LYS A 366 -13.02 33.97 -22.12
CA LYS A 366 -13.00 35.43 -22.13
C LYS A 366 -13.54 36.05 -20.84
N LYS A 367 -14.69 35.57 -20.36
CA LYS A 367 -15.36 36.16 -19.20
C LYS A 367 -14.59 36.03 -17.90
N TYR A 368 -13.94 34.87 -17.69
CA TYR A 368 -13.28 34.56 -16.42
C TYR A 368 -11.75 34.56 -16.51
N ASN A 369 -11.20 34.93 -17.66
CA ASN A 369 -9.74 34.93 -17.90
C ASN A 369 -9.05 33.61 -17.53
N ILE A 370 -9.60 32.47 -18.01
CA ILE A 370 -9.13 31.14 -17.67
C ILE A 370 -7.66 30.94 -18.07
N ASP A 371 -6.88 30.30 -17.21
CA ASP A 371 -5.48 29.98 -17.44
C ASP A 371 -5.32 28.51 -17.90
N ILE A 372 -6.04 27.60 -17.26
CA ILE A 372 -5.89 26.15 -17.49
C ILE A 372 -7.26 25.47 -17.52
N VAL A 373 -7.41 24.47 -18.41
CA VAL A 373 -8.54 23.55 -18.42
C VAL A 373 -8.12 22.22 -17.83
N ALA A 374 -8.73 21.80 -16.72
CA ALA A 374 -8.53 20.50 -16.09
C ALA A 374 -9.64 19.55 -16.54
N ILE A 375 -9.30 18.52 -17.33
CA ILE A 375 -10.25 17.56 -17.89
C ILE A 375 -10.17 16.26 -17.10
N GLY A 376 -11.30 15.74 -16.59
CA GLY A 376 -11.36 14.43 -15.94
C GLY A 376 -11.01 13.30 -16.91
N ASN A 377 -10.36 12.24 -16.40
CA ASN A 377 -9.90 11.11 -17.22
C ASN A 377 -10.92 9.97 -17.37
N GLY A 378 -12.20 10.21 -17.08
CA GLY A 378 -13.25 9.21 -17.17
C GLY A 378 -13.84 9.03 -18.58
N THR A 379 -15.09 8.57 -18.58
CA THR A 379 -15.84 8.32 -19.83
C THR A 379 -15.96 9.62 -20.66
N ALA A 380 -15.75 9.53 -21.98
CA ALA A 380 -15.73 10.67 -22.93
C ALA A 380 -14.58 11.69 -22.72
N SER A 381 -13.55 11.33 -21.93
CA SER A 381 -12.41 12.23 -21.67
C SER A 381 -11.71 12.67 -22.97
N ARG A 382 -11.58 11.80 -23.94
CA ARG A 382 -10.86 12.04 -25.18
C ARG A 382 -11.58 12.88 -26.18
N GLU A 383 -12.86 12.59 -26.35
CA GLU A 383 -13.72 13.43 -27.16
C GLU A 383 -13.76 14.84 -26.60
N SER A 384 -13.74 14.93 -25.25
CA SER A 384 -13.65 16.19 -24.54
C SER A 384 -12.28 16.87 -24.67
N GLU A 385 -11.19 16.11 -24.62
CA GLU A 385 -9.83 16.61 -24.90
C GLU A 385 -9.74 17.20 -26.29
N LYS A 386 -10.28 16.50 -27.30
CA LYS A 386 -10.34 17.01 -28.69
C LYS A 386 -11.11 18.32 -28.79
N LEU A 387 -12.29 18.42 -28.14
CA LEU A 387 -13.09 19.65 -28.12
C LEU A 387 -12.31 20.82 -27.51
N VAL A 388 -11.66 20.58 -26.36
CA VAL A 388 -10.89 21.59 -25.64
C VAL A 388 -9.68 22.04 -26.45
N ALA A 389 -8.89 21.11 -27.01
CA ALA A 389 -7.71 21.43 -27.82
C ALA A 389 -8.07 22.22 -29.09
N GLU A 390 -9.13 21.82 -29.81
CA GLU A 390 -9.64 22.57 -30.97
C GLU A 390 -10.09 23.98 -30.54
N THR A 391 -10.81 24.09 -29.42
CA THR A 391 -11.29 25.39 -28.93
C THR A 391 -10.14 26.32 -28.54
N ILE A 392 -9.11 25.78 -27.85
CA ILE A 392 -7.90 26.53 -27.47
C ILE A 392 -7.12 26.98 -28.70
N SER A 393 -6.95 26.10 -29.71
CA SER A 393 -6.21 26.44 -30.95
C SER A 393 -6.86 27.59 -31.73
N GLU A 394 -8.18 27.73 -31.65
CA GLU A 394 -8.95 28.81 -32.27
C GLU A 394 -9.04 30.08 -31.43
N TYR A 395 -8.76 30.01 -30.12
CA TYR A 395 -8.82 31.14 -29.19
C TYR A 395 -7.49 31.91 -29.21
N ARG A 396 -7.53 33.22 -29.60
CA ARG A 396 -6.31 34.01 -29.83
C ARG A 396 -6.06 35.11 -28.78
N ASP A 397 -7.00 35.35 -27.88
CA ASP A 397 -6.89 36.47 -26.94
C ASP A 397 -5.90 36.18 -25.80
N LYS A 398 -5.67 34.90 -25.48
CA LYS A 398 -4.76 34.45 -24.43
C LYS A 398 -4.29 33.02 -24.69
N GLU A 399 -3.05 32.70 -24.32
CA GLU A 399 -2.58 31.32 -24.29
C GLU A 399 -3.26 30.57 -23.13
N ILE A 400 -4.02 29.54 -23.44
CA ILE A 400 -4.65 28.64 -22.49
C ILE A 400 -4.03 27.25 -22.67
N LYS A 401 -3.79 26.57 -21.56
CA LYS A 401 -3.30 25.18 -21.57
C LYS A 401 -4.34 24.25 -21.00
N TYR A 402 -4.18 22.95 -21.22
CA TYR A 402 -5.04 21.96 -20.60
C TYR A 402 -4.22 20.80 -20.02
N ILE A 403 -4.84 20.03 -19.16
CA ILE A 403 -4.27 18.84 -18.56
C ILE A 403 -5.39 17.84 -18.27
N ILE A 404 -5.07 16.55 -18.42
CA ILE A 404 -5.94 15.47 -17.97
C ILE A 404 -5.68 15.21 -16.48
N VAL A 405 -6.71 15.28 -15.67
CA VAL A 405 -6.65 15.11 -14.21
C VAL A 405 -7.38 13.82 -13.83
N SER A 406 -6.82 13.03 -12.93
CA SER A 406 -7.50 11.85 -12.40
C SER A 406 -8.80 12.26 -11.71
N GLU A 407 -9.94 11.71 -12.14
CA GLU A 407 -11.24 11.88 -11.48
C GLU A 407 -11.53 10.79 -10.45
N ALA A 408 -10.59 9.88 -10.20
CA ALA A 408 -10.75 8.80 -9.24
C ALA A 408 -11.25 9.31 -7.88
N GLY A 409 -12.32 8.72 -7.35
CA GLY A 409 -12.98 9.15 -6.14
C GLY A 409 -13.76 10.47 -6.21
N ALA A 410 -13.76 11.22 -7.33
CA ALA A 410 -14.54 12.45 -7.45
C ALA A 410 -16.05 12.20 -7.32
N SER A 411 -16.53 11.07 -7.84
CA SER A 411 -17.93 10.64 -7.68
C SER A 411 -18.27 10.34 -6.22
N VAL A 412 -17.34 9.73 -5.47
CA VAL A 412 -17.51 9.43 -4.04
C VAL A 412 -17.57 10.73 -3.24
N TYR A 413 -16.64 11.66 -3.48
CA TYR A 413 -16.67 12.99 -2.86
C TYR A 413 -17.98 13.71 -3.17
N SER A 414 -18.37 13.81 -4.44
CA SER A 414 -19.53 14.60 -4.87
C SER A 414 -20.85 14.11 -4.28
N ALA A 415 -20.95 12.82 -3.93
CA ALA A 415 -22.10 12.21 -3.25
C ALA A 415 -22.01 12.27 -1.71
N SER A 416 -20.88 12.68 -1.14
CA SER A 416 -20.65 12.67 0.31
C SER A 416 -21.41 13.80 1.03
N ASP A 417 -21.68 13.58 2.33
CA ASP A 417 -22.27 14.60 3.22
C ASP A 417 -21.41 15.88 3.28
N LEU A 418 -20.09 15.73 3.12
CA LEU A 418 -19.17 16.87 3.08
C LEU A 418 -19.44 17.75 1.87
N ALA A 419 -19.52 17.16 0.68
CA ALA A 419 -19.77 17.89 -0.55
C ALA A 419 -21.19 18.50 -0.59
N ILE A 420 -22.17 17.81 0.02
CA ILE A 420 -23.53 18.35 0.19
C ILE A 420 -23.51 19.60 1.06
N LYS A 421 -22.75 19.61 2.16
CA LYS A 421 -22.59 20.77 3.03
C LYS A 421 -21.82 21.92 2.39
N GLU A 422 -20.76 21.61 1.60
CA GLU A 422 -20.01 22.62 0.85
C GLU A 422 -20.86 23.31 -0.25
N PHE A 423 -21.71 22.50 -0.92
CA PHE A 423 -22.49 22.95 -2.08
C PHE A 423 -23.92 22.40 -2.03
N PRO A 424 -24.78 22.92 -1.12
CA PRO A 424 -26.13 22.37 -0.92
C PRO A 424 -27.03 22.51 -2.16
N ASP A 425 -26.83 23.59 -2.95
CA ASP A 425 -27.66 23.90 -4.11
C ASP A 425 -27.21 23.22 -5.41
N LEU A 426 -26.12 22.43 -5.38
CA LEU A 426 -25.55 21.77 -6.57
C LEU A 426 -25.88 20.28 -6.61
N THR A 427 -26.07 19.76 -7.82
CA THR A 427 -26.21 18.31 -8.05
C THR A 427 -24.86 17.61 -7.93
N VAL A 428 -24.91 16.29 -7.76
CA VAL A 428 -23.71 15.43 -7.61
C VAL A 428 -22.70 15.67 -8.75
N GLU A 429 -23.18 15.67 -10.01
CA GLU A 429 -22.30 15.83 -11.17
C GLU A 429 -21.65 17.22 -11.25
N LYS A 430 -22.32 18.26 -10.80
CA LYS A 430 -21.78 19.63 -10.78
C LYS A 430 -20.67 19.79 -9.73
N ARG A 431 -20.79 19.08 -8.61
CA ARG A 431 -19.75 19.04 -7.57
C ARG A 431 -18.48 18.33 -8.04
N SER A 432 -18.61 17.29 -8.89
CA SER A 432 -17.48 16.58 -9.48
C SER A 432 -16.58 17.51 -10.30
N ALA A 433 -17.15 18.35 -11.18
CA ALA A 433 -16.37 19.31 -11.97
C ALA A 433 -15.58 20.31 -11.11
N ILE A 434 -16.15 20.73 -9.97
CA ILE A 434 -15.44 21.58 -9.00
C ILE A 434 -14.24 20.85 -8.41
N SER A 435 -14.43 19.58 -8.00
CA SER A 435 -13.37 18.77 -7.44
C SER A 435 -12.21 18.57 -8.44
N ILE A 436 -12.52 18.31 -9.72
CA ILE A 436 -11.51 18.20 -10.78
C ILE A 436 -10.66 19.48 -10.90
N ALA A 437 -11.29 20.65 -10.89
CA ALA A 437 -10.56 21.92 -10.94
C ALA A 437 -9.66 22.12 -9.69
N ARG A 438 -10.21 21.86 -8.50
CA ARG A 438 -9.49 22.05 -7.23
C ARG A 438 -8.35 21.07 -7.04
N ARG A 439 -8.43 19.85 -7.60
CA ARG A 439 -7.34 18.89 -7.58
C ARG A 439 -6.08 19.38 -8.30
N LEU A 440 -6.27 20.20 -9.35
CA LEU A 440 -5.14 20.82 -10.02
C LEU A 440 -4.56 21.97 -9.19
N GLN A 441 -5.42 22.76 -8.54
CA GLN A 441 -4.97 23.88 -7.69
C GLN A 441 -4.24 23.42 -6.44
N ASP A 442 -4.77 22.40 -5.72
CA ASP A 442 -4.12 21.78 -4.57
C ASP A 442 -4.60 20.33 -4.39
N PRO A 443 -3.84 19.35 -4.93
CA PRO A 443 -4.18 17.94 -4.85
C PRO A 443 -4.37 17.45 -3.41
N LEU A 444 -3.46 17.82 -2.50
CA LEU A 444 -3.52 17.40 -1.09
C LEU A 444 -4.82 17.84 -0.44
N SER A 445 -5.15 19.13 -0.53
CA SER A 445 -6.34 19.71 0.12
C SER A 445 -7.66 19.13 -0.40
N GLU A 446 -7.69 18.67 -1.64
CA GLU A 446 -8.89 18.10 -2.24
C GLU A 446 -8.99 16.59 -2.03
N LEU A 447 -7.88 15.83 -2.21
CA LEU A 447 -7.89 14.38 -2.10
C LEU A 447 -8.13 13.88 -0.68
N VAL A 448 -7.69 14.61 0.36
CA VAL A 448 -7.98 14.26 1.77
C VAL A 448 -9.46 14.33 2.14
N LYS A 449 -10.33 14.87 1.28
CA LYS A 449 -11.78 14.86 1.44
C LYS A 449 -12.41 13.53 1.05
N ILE A 450 -11.66 12.68 0.37
CA ILE A 450 -12.07 11.37 -0.17
C ILE A 450 -11.49 10.30 0.74
N ASP A 451 -12.26 9.24 0.96
CA ASP A 451 -11.74 8.03 1.58
C ASP A 451 -10.57 7.49 0.73
N SER A 452 -9.41 7.30 1.35
CA SER A 452 -8.16 6.92 0.68
C SER A 452 -8.32 5.69 -0.22
N LYS A 453 -9.07 4.68 0.22
CA LYS A 453 -9.39 3.48 -0.57
C LYS A 453 -10.27 3.74 -1.81
N SER A 454 -10.93 4.88 -1.88
CA SER A 454 -11.75 5.28 -3.03
C SER A 454 -10.96 6.04 -4.09
N ILE A 455 -9.70 6.38 -3.81
CA ILE A 455 -8.76 6.93 -4.79
C ILE A 455 -8.18 5.76 -5.56
N GLY A 456 -8.38 5.73 -6.88
CA GLY A 456 -7.85 4.65 -7.75
C GLY A 456 -6.34 4.79 -7.91
N VAL A 457 -5.59 3.96 -7.19
CA VAL A 457 -4.11 3.98 -7.17
C VAL A 457 -3.49 2.69 -7.68
N GLY A 458 -4.30 1.69 -8.09
CA GLY A 458 -3.77 0.46 -8.67
C GLY A 458 -4.82 -0.52 -9.18
N GLN A 459 -4.39 -1.40 -10.09
CA GLN A 459 -5.27 -2.30 -10.83
C GLN A 459 -5.97 -3.36 -9.96
N TYR A 460 -5.30 -3.84 -8.89
CA TYR A 460 -5.80 -4.91 -8.00
C TYR A 460 -6.25 -4.39 -6.64
N GLN A 461 -6.52 -3.10 -6.52
CA GLN A 461 -6.87 -2.45 -5.25
C GLN A 461 -8.10 -3.08 -4.54
N HIS A 462 -9.03 -3.66 -5.31
CA HIS A 462 -10.23 -4.32 -4.76
C HIS A 462 -10.05 -5.83 -4.50
N ASP A 463 -8.86 -6.37 -4.74
CA ASP A 463 -8.54 -7.80 -4.56
C ASP A 463 -7.62 -8.07 -3.38
N VAL A 464 -7.15 -7.03 -2.70
CA VAL A 464 -6.32 -7.11 -1.51
C VAL A 464 -7.15 -7.02 -0.23
N ASN A 465 -6.54 -7.30 0.92
CA ASN A 465 -7.18 -7.15 2.21
C ASN A 465 -7.56 -5.68 2.46
N GLU A 466 -8.87 -5.41 2.55
CA GLU A 466 -9.43 -4.05 2.69
C GLU A 466 -8.91 -3.33 3.93
N LYS A 467 -8.77 -4.03 5.07
CA LYS A 467 -8.29 -3.43 6.32
C LYS A 467 -6.83 -3.03 6.24
N LYS A 468 -5.96 -3.94 5.73
CA LYS A 468 -4.53 -3.64 5.52
C LYS A 468 -4.34 -2.48 4.53
N LEU A 469 -5.14 -2.45 3.46
CA LEU A 469 -5.14 -1.36 2.49
C LEU A 469 -5.51 -0.02 3.14
N ASP A 470 -6.63 0.03 3.87
CA ASP A 470 -7.10 1.24 4.57
C ASP A 470 -6.04 1.79 5.52
N GLU A 471 -5.48 0.94 6.38
CA GLU A 471 -4.44 1.32 7.34
C GLU A 471 -3.17 1.85 6.65
N SER A 472 -2.77 1.24 5.54
CA SER A 472 -1.60 1.68 4.77
C SER A 472 -1.84 3.01 4.05
N LEU A 473 -2.97 3.16 3.36
CA LEU A 473 -3.28 4.39 2.65
C LEU A 473 -3.53 5.58 3.60
N ASP A 474 -4.21 5.36 4.74
CA ASP A 474 -4.39 6.39 5.77
C ASP A 474 -3.06 6.82 6.40
N PHE A 475 -2.13 5.88 6.59
CA PHE A 475 -0.77 6.20 7.03
C PHE A 475 -0.04 7.10 6.02
N VAL A 476 -0.11 6.77 4.72
CA VAL A 476 0.50 7.57 3.65
C VAL A 476 -0.10 8.98 3.61
N VAL A 477 -1.42 9.12 3.67
CA VAL A 477 -2.07 10.44 3.73
C VAL A 477 -1.60 11.23 4.95
N SER A 478 -1.54 10.60 6.13
CA SER A 478 -1.05 11.23 7.35
C SER A 478 0.40 11.68 7.22
N LYS A 479 1.29 10.84 6.70
CA LYS A 479 2.69 11.16 6.39
C LYS A 479 2.79 12.40 5.50
N CYS A 480 2.06 12.42 4.37
CA CYS A 480 2.07 13.55 3.44
C CYS A 480 1.58 14.84 4.08
N VAL A 481 0.44 14.81 4.80
CA VAL A 481 -0.13 15.99 5.48
C VAL A 481 0.83 16.58 6.51
N ASN A 482 1.49 15.72 7.30
CA ASN A 482 2.42 16.19 8.34
C ASN A 482 3.73 16.70 7.72
N ASN A 483 4.23 16.11 6.63
CA ASN A 483 5.43 16.57 5.94
C ASN A 483 5.21 17.95 5.25
N VAL A 484 4.08 18.16 4.60
CA VAL A 484 3.72 19.45 4.00
C VAL A 484 3.44 20.51 5.07
N GLY A 485 2.76 20.11 6.15
CA GLY A 485 2.26 21.03 7.18
C GLY A 485 1.00 21.77 6.74
N VAL A 486 0.19 22.19 7.68
CA VAL A 486 -1.16 22.69 7.42
C VAL A 486 -1.39 24.06 8.03
N ASN A 487 -1.87 25.03 7.25
CA ASN A 487 -2.27 26.33 7.78
C ASN A 487 -3.56 26.19 8.60
N VAL A 488 -3.46 26.40 9.92
CA VAL A 488 -4.58 26.27 10.86
C VAL A 488 -5.77 27.15 10.48
N ASN A 489 -5.53 28.34 9.91
CA ASN A 489 -6.57 29.30 9.61
C ASN A 489 -7.43 28.94 8.38
N THR A 490 -6.87 28.13 7.46
CA THR A 490 -7.56 27.74 6.22
C THR A 490 -7.91 26.26 6.15
N ALA A 491 -7.35 25.47 7.06
CA ALA A 491 -7.50 24.02 7.08
C ALA A 491 -8.96 23.58 7.22
N SER A 492 -9.38 22.65 6.37
CA SER A 492 -10.66 21.95 6.51
C SER A 492 -10.61 20.90 7.61
N ARG A 493 -11.79 20.48 8.09
CA ARG A 493 -11.90 19.35 9.02
C ARG A 493 -11.23 18.09 8.49
N SER A 494 -11.33 17.85 7.18
CA SER A 494 -10.78 16.66 6.53
C SER A 494 -9.26 16.59 6.60
N ILE A 495 -8.55 17.70 6.37
CA ILE A 495 -7.10 17.73 6.45
C ILE A 495 -6.61 17.71 7.91
N LEU A 496 -7.30 18.39 8.83
CA LEU A 496 -6.98 18.39 10.26
C LEU A 496 -7.05 16.99 10.87
N LYS A 497 -7.90 16.10 10.32
CA LYS A 497 -8.00 14.68 10.76
C LYS A 497 -6.65 13.94 10.68
N TYR A 498 -5.82 14.30 9.71
CA TYR A 498 -4.54 13.63 9.45
C TYR A 498 -3.35 14.30 10.16
N ILE A 499 -3.57 15.42 10.87
CA ILE A 499 -2.50 16.00 11.70
C ILE A 499 -2.25 15.10 12.91
N SER A 500 -1.00 14.74 13.07
CA SER A 500 -0.48 13.96 14.18
C SER A 500 -0.92 14.52 15.53
N GLY A 501 -1.44 13.68 16.41
CA GLY A 501 -1.84 14.05 17.78
C GLY A 501 -3.19 14.78 17.92
N LEU A 502 -3.91 15.10 16.85
CA LEU A 502 -5.24 15.67 16.92
C LEU A 502 -6.32 14.58 17.00
N THR A 503 -7.25 14.77 17.93
CA THR A 503 -8.48 13.99 18.02
C THR A 503 -9.64 14.75 17.40
N LYS A 504 -10.77 14.08 17.12
CA LYS A 504 -11.99 14.72 16.64
C LYS A 504 -12.41 15.90 17.51
N SER A 505 -12.34 15.74 18.84
CA SER A 505 -12.67 16.84 19.78
C SER A 505 -11.71 18.02 19.68
N ASN A 506 -10.41 17.78 19.45
CA ASN A 506 -9.44 18.86 19.22
C ASN A 506 -9.75 19.64 17.93
N ILE A 507 -10.10 18.91 16.86
CA ILE A 507 -10.46 19.50 15.58
C ILE A 507 -11.70 20.37 15.70
N ASP A 508 -12.73 19.86 16.38
CA ASP A 508 -13.97 20.62 16.63
C ASP A 508 -13.67 21.95 17.36
N LYS A 509 -12.87 21.89 18.42
CA LYS A 509 -12.47 23.09 19.18
C LYS A 509 -11.64 24.08 18.37
N ILE A 510 -10.74 23.62 17.48
CA ILE A 510 -9.99 24.51 16.59
C ILE A 510 -10.94 25.25 15.65
N ILE A 511 -11.93 24.54 15.09
CA ILE A 511 -12.89 25.14 14.16
C ILE A 511 -13.82 26.14 14.88
N GLU A 512 -14.39 25.73 16.02
CA GLU A 512 -15.21 26.60 16.86
C GLU A 512 -14.44 27.87 17.27
N TYR A 513 -13.18 27.70 17.71
CA TYR A 513 -12.33 28.84 18.09
C TYR A 513 -12.16 29.85 16.93
N ARG A 514 -11.94 29.32 15.70
CA ARG A 514 -11.83 30.17 14.49
C ARG A 514 -13.12 30.90 14.15
N GLU A 515 -14.26 30.22 14.32
CA GLU A 515 -15.59 30.81 14.05
C GLU A 515 -15.94 31.93 15.05
N GLU A 516 -15.61 31.72 16.32
CA GLU A 516 -15.92 32.67 17.40
C GLU A 516 -14.92 33.83 17.52
N ASN A 517 -13.63 33.56 17.32
CA ASN A 517 -12.56 34.54 17.61
C ASN A 517 -11.84 35.04 16.34
N GLY A 518 -12.19 34.52 15.16
CA GLY A 518 -11.50 34.82 13.91
C GLY A 518 -10.18 34.03 13.74
N LYS A 519 -9.17 34.66 13.12
CA LYS A 519 -7.91 34.02 12.84
C LYS A 519 -7.13 33.74 14.12
N VAL A 520 -6.53 32.53 14.21
CA VAL A 520 -5.49 32.20 15.17
C VAL A 520 -4.23 32.99 14.82
N LEU A 521 -3.67 33.76 15.76
CA LEU A 521 -2.54 34.66 15.52
C LEU A 521 -1.19 34.10 15.93
N SER A 522 -1.17 33.07 16.81
CA SER A 522 0.06 32.36 17.19
C SER A 522 -0.21 30.92 17.59
N ARG A 523 0.80 30.06 17.47
CA ARG A 523 0.74 28.66 17.97
C ARG A 523 0.44 28.60 19.46
N ASP A 524 1.06 29.48 20.25
CA ASP A 524 0.89 29.61 21.70
C ASP A 524 -0.56 29.88 22.12
N GLU A 525 -1.32 30.58 21.27
CA GLU A 525 -2.72 30.91 21.52
C GLU A 525 -3.59 29.67 21.70
N LEU A 526 -3.36 28.63 20.88
CA LEU A 526 -4.09 27.37 20.95
C LEU A 526 -3.92 26.65 22.31
N MET A 527 -2.76 26.82 22.96
CA MET A 527 -2.52 26.28 24.28
C MET A 527 -3.01 27.19 25.39
N LYS A 528 -2.71 28.51 25.32
CA LYS A 528 -3.11 29.51 26.33
C LYS A 528 -4.63 29.63 26.47
N LYS A 529 -5.35 29.51 25.36
CA LYS A 529 -6.83 29.51 25.32
C LYS A 529 -7.45 28.14 25.59
N LYS A 530 -6.64 27.11 25.90
CA LYS A 530 -7.08 25.74 26.18
C LYS A 530 -7.86 25.08 25.03
N VAL A 531 -7.60 25.51 23.80
CA VAL A 531 -8.13 24.85 22.60
C VAL A 531 -7.56 23.43 22.48
N LEU A 532 -6.25 23.29 22.73
CA LEU A 532 -5.55 22.02 22.78
C LEU A 532 -5.09 21.69 24.21
N THR A 533 -5.06 20.39 24.54
CA THR A 533 -4.42 19.91 25.75
C THR A 533 -2.90 19.94 25.59
N PRO A 534 -2.09 19.98 26.66
CA PRO A 534 -0.62 19.99 26.55
C PRO A 534 -0.06 18.85 25.67
N LYS A 535 -0.57 17.63 25.83
CA LYS A 535 -0.14 16.48 25.03
C LYS A 535 -0.54 16.62 23.55
N ALA A 536 -1.78 17.03 23.27
CA ALA A 536 -2.21 17.26 21.90
C ALA A 536 -1.43 18.39 21.23
N TYR A 537 -1.15 19.48 21.98
CA TYR A 537 -0.32 20.59 21.51
C TYR A 537 1.08 20.12 21.14
N GLU A 538 1.77 19.44 22.05
CA GLU A 538 3.11 18.89 21.80
C GLU A 538 3.16 18.03 20.54
N GLN A 539 2.21 17.10 20.36
CA GLN A 539 2.22 16.16 19.25
C GLN A 539 1.81 16.78 17.90
N SER A 540 1.07 17.89 17.90
CA SER A 540 0.46 18.42 16.67
C SER A 540 1.03 19.77 16.22
N ILE A 541 1.50 20.60 17.13
CA ILE A 541 1.74 22.02 16.85
C ILE A 541 2.83 22.27 15.81
N GLY A 542 3.84 21.40 15.77
CA GLY A 542 4.92 21.49 14.79
C GLY A 542 4.46 21.27 13.34
N PHE A 543 3.34 20.59 13.15
CA PHE A 543 2.73 20.35 11.83
C PHE A 543 1.70 21.40 11.41
N MET A 544 1.34 22.28 12.32
CA MET A 544 0.42 23.39 12.06
C MET A 544 1.19 24.68 11.75
N ARG A 545 0.77 25.40 10.73
CA ARG A 545 1.36 26.67 10.28
C ARG A 545 0.40 27.82 10.55
N ILE A 546 0.94 29.00 10.85
CA ILE A 546 0.18 30.25 10.95
C ILE A 546 0.87 31.28 10.07
N ILE A 547 0.37 31.44 8.83
CA ILE A 547 1.05 32.25 7.81
C ILE A 547 0.98 33.75 8.14
N ASP A 548 -0.18 34.23 8.55
CA ASP A 548 -0.43 35.66 8.84
C ASP A 548 -0.44 35.92 10.36
N GLY A 549 0.45 35.27 11.10
CA GLY A 549 0.53 35.34 12.55
C GLY A 549 1.44 36.44 13.08
N THR A 550 1.50 36.57 14.40
CA THR A 550 2.35 37.55 15.11
C THR A 550 3.79 37.06 15.27
N ASN A 551 4.05 35.76 15.18
CA ASN A 551 5.38 35.18 15.32
C ASN A 551 5.84 34.58 13.98
N PRO A 552 6.86 35.13 13.32
CA PRO A 552 7.39 34.60 12.06
C PRO A 552 7.89 33.15 12.13
N MET A 553 8.25 32.60 13.32
CA MET A 553 8.63 31.20 13.46
C MET A 553 7.42 30.25 13.30
N ASP A 554 6.19 30.73 13.52
CA ASP A 554 4.98 29.90 13.40
C ASP A 554 4.65 29.51 11.96
N VAL A 555 5.29 30.13 10.96
CA VAL A 555 5.20 29.75 9.55
C VAL A 555 6.06 28.53 9.24
N THR A 556 7.12 28.31 10.03
CA THR A 556 8.14 27.27 9.81
C THR A 556 7.69 25.90 10.35
N SER A 557 8.48 24.85 10.05
CA SER A 557 8.29 23.53 10.67
C SER A 557 9.05 23.36 12.00
N ILE A 558 9.67 24.42 12.52
CA ILE A 558 10.36 24.37 13.83
C ILE A 558 9.33 24.16 14.91
N HIS A 559 9.57 23.20 15.79
CA HIS A 559 8.70 22.97 16.95
C HIS A 559 8.87 24.10 17.98
N PRO A 560 7.80 24.57 18.66
CA PRO A 560 7.93 25.64 19.67
C PRO A 560 8.94 25.35 20.78
N GLU A 561 9.16 24.12 21.15
CA GLU A 561 10.21 23.73 22.14
C GLU A 561 11.60 24.17 21.71
N SER A 562 11.87 24.27 20.41
CA SER A 562 13.17 24.67 19.83
C SER A 562 13.26 26.17 19.52
N TYR A 563 12.22 26.98 19.78
CA TYR A 563 12.25 28.44 19.52
C TYR A 563 13.35 29.15 20.31
N GLY A 564 13.59 28.70 21.55
CA GLY A 564 14.69 29.25 22.34
C GLY A 564 16.08 29.03 21.71
N THR A 565 16.33 27.85 21.17
CA THR A 565 17.56 27.51 20.45
C THR A 565 17.65 28.28 19.14
N ALA A 566 16.54 28.36 18.40
CA ALA A 566 16.44 29.11 17.15
C ALA A 566 16.73 30.61 17.34
N SER A 567 16.19 31.25 18.39
CA SER A 567 16.49 32.66 18.73
C SER A 567 17.97 32.84 19.10
N LYS A 568 18.55 31.98 19.93
CA LYS A 568 19.97 32.04 20.28
C LYS A 568 20.88 31.91 19.05
N LEU A 569 20.52 31.09 18.05
CA LEU A 569 21.25 30.97 16.81
C LEU A 569 21.25 32.31 16.04
N LEU A 570 20.09 32.97 15.92
CA LEU A 570 19.98 34.29 15.28
C LEU A 570 20.83 35.33 16.02
N ASP A 571 20.68 35.43 17.34
CA ASP A 571 21.41 36.37 18.19
C ASP A 571 22.94 36.17 18.09
N MET A 572 23.41 34.92 18.01
CA MET A 572 24.84 34.58 17.89
C MET A 572 25.50 35.22 16.65
N TYR A 573 24.74 35.37 15.56
CA TYR A 573 25.20 35.95 14.32
C TYR A 573 24.65 37.35 14.04
N GLY A 574 23.98 37.98 15.01
CA GLY A 574 23.49 39.36 14.95
C GLY A 574 22.30 39.57 14.03
N PHE A 575 21.45 38.53 13.86
CA PHE A 575 20.21 38.59 13.08
C PHE A 575 18.98 38.60 14.00
N GLY A 576 17.89 39.17 13.48
CA GLY A 576 16.57 39.13 14.13
C GLY A 576 15.63 38.15 13.45
N ILE A 577 14.48 37.91 14.08
CA ILE A 577 13.43 37.00 13.56
C ILE A 577 12.85 37.48 12.20
N ASN A 578 12.94 38.79 11.89
CA ASN A 578 12.47 39.34 10.61
C ASN A 578 13.46 39.11 9.45
N ASP A 579 14.68 38.63 9.76
CA ASP A 579 15.70 38.36 8.74
C ASP A 579 15.55 36.94 8.13
N LEU A 580 14.58 36.16 8.58
CA LEU A 580 14.32 34.81 8.05
C LEU A 580 14.12 34.83 6.54
N GLY A 581 14.81 33.95 5.81
CA GLY A 581 14.78 33.86 4.34
C GLY A 581 15.64 34.91 3.64
N SER A 582 16.30 35.82 4.36
CA SER A 582 17.19 36.82 3.74
C SER A 582 18.46 36.19 3.20
N LYS A 583 18.97 36.72 2.09
CA LYS A 583 20.24 36.26 1.47
C LYS A 583 21.41 36.35 2.45
N LYS A 584 21.49 37.41 3.24
CA LYS A 584 22.59 37.62 4.22
C LYS A 584 22.60 36.54 5.28
N LEU A 585 21.43 36.18 5.82
CA LEU A 585 21.29 35.09 6.79
C LEU A 585 21.67 33.75 6.17
N ASN A 586 21.20 33.48 4.95
CA ASN A 586 21.52 32.25 4.22
C ASN A 586 23.01 32.07 3.94
N ASP A 587 23.71 33.15 3.52
CA ASP A 587 25.16 33.13 3.27
C ASP A 587 25.93 32.81 4.56
N VAL A 588 25.51 33.35 5.71
CA VAL A 588 26.13 33.07 7.02
C VAL A 588 25.84 31.65 7.46
N LEU A 589 24.57 31.22 7.44
CA LEU A 589 24.19 29.88 7.87
C LEU A 589 24.76 28.77 7.01
N GLY A 590 24.99 29.02 5.71
CA GLY A 590 25.68 28.09 4.79
C GLY A 590 27.16 27.88 5.08
N ALA A 591 27.81 28.81 5.82
CA ALA A 591 29.21 28.77 6.12
C ALA A 591 29.55 28.26 7.53
N ILE A 592 28.55 27.98 8.39
CA ILE A 592 28.79 27.58 9.79
C ILE A 592 29.26 26.13 9.92
N ASN A 593 30.06 25.86 10.93
CA ASN A 593 30.36 24.49 11.35
C ASN A 593 29.24 23.99 12.28
N ILE A 594 28.35 23.14 11.74
CA ILE A 594 27.17 22.64 12.44
C ILE A 594 27.53 21.98 13.77
N LYS A 595 28.59 21.16 13.83
CA LYS A 595 28.99 20.46 15.04
C LYS A 595 29.43 21.43 16.14
N GLU A 596 30.26 22.42 15.81
CA GLU A 596 30.73 23.42 16.78
C GLU A 596 29.58 24.30 17.30
N VAL A 597 28.65 24.67 16.41
CA VAL A 597 27.49 25.49 16.78
C VAL A 597 26.49 24.70 17.61
N SER A 598 26.28 23.41 17.31
CA SER A 598 25.40 22.55 18.13
C SER A 598 25.91 22.40 19.56
N GLU A 599 27.23 22.22 19.73
CA GLU A 599 27.86 22.17 21.06
C GLU A 599 27.70 23.50 21.82
N LYS A 600 27.88 24.64 21.15
CA LYS A 600 27.72 25.98 21.78
C LYS A 600 26.29 26.27 22.19
N LEU A 601 25.30 25.81 21.40
CA LEU A 601 23.90 26.01 21.68
C LEU A 601 23.32 24.95 22.65
N GLY A 602 24.04 23.87 22.91
CA GLY A 602 23.59 22.75 23.75
C GLY A 602 22.40 22.00 23.12
N THR A 603 22.42 21.88 21.78
CA THR A 603 21.40 21.15 21.02
C THR A 603 22.03 20.03 20.18
N ASP A 604 21.24 19.10 19.70
CA ASP A 604 21.70 18.07 18.80
C ASP A 604 21.85 18.59 17.36
N ILE A 605 22.60 17.84 16.54
CA ILE A 605 22.91 18.22 15.17
C ILE A 605 21.67 18.23 14.29
N TYR A 606 20.76 17.27 14.46
CA TYR A 606 19.54 17.15 13.63
C TYR A 606 18.60 18.33 13.85
N THR A 607 18.36 18.71 15.11
CA THR A 607 17.56 19.89 15.46
C THR A 607 18.17 21.17 14.88
N LEU A 608 19.49 21.33 14.97
CA LEU A 608 20.16 22.50 14.40
C LEU A 608 20.06 22.56 12.87
N GLU A 609 20.28 21.45 12.19
CA GLU A 609 20.11 21.36 10.72
C GLU A 609 18.69 21.70 10.28
N ASP A 610 17.68 21.19 11.00
CA ASP A 610 16.27 21.49 10.69
C ASP A 610 15.96 22.98 10.92
N ILE A 611 16.49 23.61 11.98
CA ILE A 611 16.37 25.05 12.20
C ILE A 611 17.00 25.85 11.05
N ILE A 612 18.22 25.51 10.64
CA ILE A 612 18.92 26.19 9.54
C ILE A 612 18.16 26.08 8.22
N LYS A 613 17.66 24.88 7.88
CA LYS A 613 16.83 24.68 6.69
C LYS A 613 15.57 25.55 6.71
N CYS A 614 14.90 25.61 7.86
CA CYS A 614 13.71 26.46 8.04
C CYS A 614 14.02 27.95 7.95
N PHE A 615 15.15 28.40 8.45
CA PHE A 615 15.56 29.78 8.35
C PHE A 615 15.90 30.20 6.93
N SER A 616 16.46 29.28 6.15
CA SER A 616 16.81 29.53 4.75
C SER A 616 15.57 29.71 3.86
N LYS A 617 14.51 28.93 4.09
CA LYS A 617 13.25 28.97 3.33
C LYS A 617 12.05 28.82 4.29
N PRO A 618 11.63 29.89 5.00
CA PRO A 618 10.61 29.82 6.04
C PRO A 618 9.25 29.30 5.54
N ASN A 619 8.85 29.74 4.34
CA ASN A 619 7.56 29.39 3.70
C ASN A 619 7.67 28.23 2.69
N ARG A 620 8.73 27.41 2.77
CA ARG A 620 8.90 26.30 1.83
C ARG A 620 7.74 25.31 1.96
N ASP A 621 7.11 25.05 0.84
CA ASP A 621 6.23 23.88 0.68
C ASP A 621 7.10 22.67 0.35
N PHE A 622 6.89 21.57 1.03
CA PHE A 622 7.63 20.32 0.78
C PHE A 622 7.47 19.85 -0.67
N ARG A 623 6.34 20.18 -1.29
CA ARG A 623 6.01 19.82 -2.66
C ARG A 623 6.74 20.64 -3.73
N ASP A 624 7.41 21.75 -3.35
CA ASP A 624 8.19 22.57 -4.31
C ASP A 624 9.41 21.85 -4.89
N ASP A 625 9.82 20.71 -4.29
CA ASP A 625 10.94 19.89 -4.78
C ASP A 625 10.51 18.89 -5.86
N PHE A 626 9.22 18.72 -6.11
CA PHE A 626 8.68 17.80 -7.12
C PHE A 626 8.41 18.54 -8.44
N ASP A 627 8.39 17.79 -9.55
CA ASP A 627 8.11 18.34 -10.86
C ASP A 627 6.66 18.81 -10.98
N LYS A 628 6.47 20.01 -11.56
CA LYS A 628 5.13 20.54 -11.84
C LYS A 628 4.46 19.73 -12.94
N PRO A 629 3.11 19.59 -12.89
CA PRO A 629 2.37 18.89 -13.92
C PRO A 629 2.65 19.39 -15.33
N LEU A 630 2.82 18.49 -16.29
CA LEU A 630 3.07 18.84 -17.70
C LEU A 630 1.78 19.32 -18.38
N LEU A 631 1.72 20.58 -18.76
CA LEU A 631 0.59 21.19 -19.41
C LEU A 631 0.69 21.01 -20.95
N LYS A 632 -0.44 20.67 -21.59
CA LYS A 632 -0.55 20.42 -23.02
C LYS A 632 -1.21 21.59 -23.75
N SER A 633 -0.82 21.79 -25.03
CA SER A 633 -1.50 22.72 -25.96
C SER A 633 -2.14 21.99 -27.13
N ASP A 634 -1.61 20.84 -27.53
CA ASP A 634 -2.02 20.06 -28.72
C ASP A 634 -2.12 18.56 -28.40
N ILE A 635 -2.84 17.83 -29.26
CA ILE A 635 -2.99 16.37 -29.20
C ILE A 635 -1.98 15.71 -30.13
N LEU A 636 -1.17 14.80 -29.59
CA LEU A 636 -0.29 13.93 -30.36
C LEU A 636 -1.10 12.77 -30.97
N LYS A 637 -0.84 12.41 -32.24
CA LYS A 637 -1.46 11.24 -32.88
C LYS A 637 -0.48 10.09 -33.00
N ILE A 638 -0.96 8.85 -32.90
CA ILE A 638 -0.11 7.66 -32.95
C ILE A 638 0.59 7.53 -34.33
N GLU A 639 -0.05 8.04 -35.40
CA GLU A 639 0.51 8.06 -36.75
C GLU A 639 1.70 9.03 -36.90
N ASP A 640 1.82 10.00 -36.01
CA ASP A 640 2.90 10.98 -36.01
C ASP A 640 4.17 10.44 -35.35
N LEU A 641 4.06 9.33 -34.63
CA LEU A 641 5.16 8.71 -33.90
C LEU A 641 6.09 7.93 -34.84
N LYS A 642 7.36 7.91 -34.48
CA LYS A 642 8.41 7.09 -35.13
C LYS A 642 9.20 6.36 -34.05
N VAL A 643 9.56 5.11 -34.30
CA VAL A 643 10.45 4.35 -33.43
C VAL A 643 11.76 5.13 -33.22
N GLY A 644 12.20 5.25 -31.99
CA GLY A 644 13.34 6.06 -31.59
C GLY A 644 13.04 7.54 -31.36
N MET A 645 11.81 8.01 -31.57
CA MET A 645 11.40 9.40 -31.28
C MET A 645 11.49 9.66 -29.77
N GLU A 646 12.12 10.78 -29.43
CA GLU A 646 12.21 11.28 -28.06
C GLU A 646 10.94 12.07 -27.70
N LEU A 647 10.36 11.76 -26.56
CA LEU A 647 9.15 12.39 -26.04
C LEU A 647 9.30 12.69 -24.56
N SER A 648 8.61 13.71 -24.08
CA SER A 648 8.41 13.95 -22.66
C SER A 648 7.03 13.44 -22.25
N GLY A 649 6.95 12.71 -21.15
CA GLY A 649 5.69 12.17 -20.66
C GLY A 649 5.62 12.19 -19.15
N THR A 650 4.39 12.07 -18.63
CA THR A 650 4.13 12.00 -17.19
C THR A 650 3.80 10.57 -16.80
N VAL A 651 4.47 10.03 -15.78
CA VAL A 651 4.19 8.69 -15.24
C VAL A 651 2.80 8.70 -14.58
N ARG A 652 1.88 7.89 -15.11
CA ARG A 652 0.49 7.80 -14.63
C ARG A 652 0.28 6.68 -13.61
N ASN A 653 1.00 5.58 -13.81
CA ASN A 653 0.88 4.42 -12.93
C ASN A 653 2.18 3.61 -12.98
N VAL A 654 2.58 3.07 -11.82
CA VAL A 654 3.72 2.16 -11.67
C VAL A 654 3.19 0.83 -11.19
N VAL A 655 3.60 -0.24 -11.88
CA VAL A 655 3.19 -1.62 -11.60
C VAL A 655 4.42 -2.54 -11.63
N ASP A 656 4.34 -3.73 -11.07
CA ASP A 656 5.48 -4.67 -10.94
C ASP A 656 6.25 -4.94 -12.23
N PHE A 657 5.59 -4.87 -13.39
CA PHE A 657 6.19 -5.17 -14.69
C PHE A 657 6.60 -3.93 -15.49
N GLY A 658 6.33 -2.71 -14.99
CA GLY A 658 6.69 -1.49 -15.71
C GLY A 658 5.95 -0.25 -15.24
N ALA A 659 5.96 0.80 -16.08
CA ALA A 659 5.23 2.04 -15.82
C ALA A 659 4.43 2.47 -17.05
N PHE A 660 3.27 3.04 -16.81
CA PHE A 660 2.42 3.66 -17.82
C PHE A 660 2.70 5.16 -17.85
N ILE A 661 3.02 5.66 -19.03
CA ILE A 661 3.44 7.06 -19.24
C ILE A 661 2.48 7.73 -20.21
N ASP A 662 1.88 8.83 -19.77
CA ASP A 662 1.09 9.71 -20.65
C ASP A 662 2.04 10.58 -21.47
N ILE A 663 2.14 10.28 -22.73
CA ILE A 663 2.92 11.02 -23.74
C ILE A 663 2.05 11.94 -24.61
N GLY A 664 0.79 12.15 -24.25
CA GLY A 664 -0.17 12.93 -25.00
C GLY A 664 -0.95 12.15 -26.07
N LEU A 665 -0.81 10.84 -26.09
CA LEU A 665 -1.63 9.96 -26.91
C LEU A 665 -2.97 9.59 -26.24
N HIS A 666 -3.76 8.84 -27.00
CA HIS A 666 -5.02 8.23 -26.54
C HIS A 666 -4.81 7.24 -25.40
N ASP A 667 -3.89 6.31 -25.48
CA ASP A 667 -3.54 5.32 -24.46
C ASP A 667 -2.16 5.63 -23.94
N ASP A 668 -1.97 5.47 -22.62
CA ASP A 668 -0.66 5.62 -22.02
C ASP A 668 0.32 4.62 -22.65
N GLY A 669 1.53 5.07 -22.93
CA GLY A 669 2.59 4.21 -23.39
C GLY A 669 3.14 3.36 -22.24
N LEU A 670 3.45 2.08 -22.50
CA LEU A 670 4.04 1.20 -21.50
C LEU A 670 5.56 1.17 -21.63
N VAL A 671 6.26 1.48 -20.55
CA VAL A 671 7.67 1.14 -20.38
C VAL A 671 7.77 -0.14 -19.55
N HIS A 672 8.23 -1.22 -20.16
CA HIS A 672 8.47 -2.47 -19.45
C HIS A 672 9.69 -2.33 -18.53
N ILE A 673 9.72 -3.03 -17.37
CA ILE A 673 10.80 -2.96 -16.39
C ILE A 673 12.21 -3.15 -16.99
N SER A 674 12.33 -3.99 -18.01
CA SER A 674 13.61 -4.21 -18.74
C SER A 674 14.05 -3.06 -19.65
N LYS A 675 13.20 -2.04 -19.82
CA LYS A 675 13.43 -0.86 -20.67
C LYS A 675 13.54 0.44 -19.86
N MET A 676 13.60 0.32 -18.53
CA MET A 676 13.68 1.49 -17.63
C MET A 676 15.12 1.92 -17.36
N THR A 677 16.02 0.97 -17.23
CA THR A 677 17.44 1.21 -16.95
C THR A 677 18.29 0.05 -17.43
N ASP A 678 19.58 0.30 -17.67
CA ASP A 678 20.57 -0.73 -18.02
C ASP A 678 20.99 -1.58 -16.80
N LYS A 679 20.66 -1.15 -15.60
CA LYS A 679 20.94 -1.89 -14.34
C LYS A 679 19.80 -2.80 -14.00
N TYR A 680 20.10 -3.92 -13.32
CA TYR A 680 19.07 -4.76 -12.76
C TYR A 680 18.34 -4.03 -11.62
N ILE A 681 17.04 -3.94 -11.71
CA ILE A 681 16.15 -3.41 -10.69
C ILE A 681 15.15 -4.49 -10.27
N LYS A 682 14.73 -4.47 -9.02
CA LYS A 682 13.73 -5.42 -8.50
C LYS A 682 12.31 -4.95 -8.81
N HIS A 683 12.09 -3.62 -8.74
CA HIS A 683 10.80 -3.01 -8.94
C HIS A 683 10.93 -1.70 -9.75
N PRO A 684 9.95 -1.36 -10.60
CA PRO A 684 9.94 -0.12 -11.38
C PRO A 684 10.00 1.17 -10.57
N SER A 685 9.48 1.19 -9.33
CA SER A 685 9.55 2.35 -8.42
C SER A 685 10.97 2.74 -8.00
N GLU A 686 11.97 1.86 -8.21
CA GLU A 686 13.39 2.23 -8.04
C GLU A 686 13.89 3.24 -9.09
N VAL A 687 13.15 3.44 -10.17
CA VAL A 687 13.53 4.29 -11.30
C VAL A 687 12.58 5.45 -11.51
N VAL A 688 11.26 5.22 -11.37
CA VAL A 688 10.24 6.25 -11.62
C VAL A 688 9.11 6.15 -10.59
N SER A 689 8.48 7.29 -10.31
CA SER A 689 7.31 7.42 -9.44
C SER A 689 6.13 8.04 -10.19
N VAL A 690 4.91 7.80 -9.71
CA VAL A 690 3.70 8.42 -10.28
C VAL A 690 3.79 9.93 -10.17
N GLY A 691 3.55 10.63 -11.28
CA GLY A 691 3.68 12.08 -11.38
C GLY A 691 5.02 12.56 -11.94
N ASP A 692 6.05 11.71 -12.00
CA ASP A 692 7.35 12.08 -12.58
C ASP A 692 7.20 12.47 -14.05
N ILE A 693 7.94 13.50 -14.45
CA ILE A 693 8.12 13.88 -15.84
C ILE A 693 9.38 13.22 -16.37
N VAL A 694 9.23 12.31 -17.29
CA VAL A 694 10.36 11.53 -17.83
C VAL A 694 10.55 11.77 -19.31
N THR A 695 11.81 11.76 -19.74
CA THR A 695 12.13 11.62 -21.16
C THR A 695 12.08 10.16 -21.54
N CYS A 696 11.26 9.82 -22.53
CA CYS A 696 11.10 8.47 -23.01
C CYS A 696 11.27 8.40 -24.55
N TYR A 697 11.57 7.22 -25.03
CA TYR A 697 11.79 6.94 -26.45
C TYR A 697 10.77 5.91 -26.93
N VAL A 698 10.23 6.12 -28.10
CA VAL A 698 9.31 5.16 -28.72
C VAL A 698 10.08 3.89 -29.09
N ASP A 699 9.75 2.75 -28.44
CA ASP A 699 10.41 1.46 -28.66
C ASP A 699 9.69 0.64 -29.74
N ASP A 700 8.34 0.58 -29.70
CA ASP A 700 7.51 -0.10 -30.72
C ASP A 700 6.14 0.57 -30.84
N ILE A 701 5.54 0.47 -32.04
CA ILE A 701 4.23 1.05 -32.35
C ILE A 701 3.32 -0.02 -32.96
N SER A 702 2.23 -0.35 -32.27
CA SER A 702 1.21 -1.27 -32.75
C SER A 702 -0.06 -0.52 -33.18
N LEU A 703 -0.12 -0.10 -34.44
CA LEU A 703 -1.28 0.59 -35.00
C LEU A 703 -2.56 -0.24 -34.92
N LYS A 704 -2.47 -1.58 -35.07
CA LYS A 704 -3.63 -2.49 -34.98
C LYS A 704 -4.25 -2.54 -33.58
N LYS A 705 -3.43 -2.41 -32.53
CA LYS A 705 -3.86 -2.47 -31.13
C LYS A 705 -3.95 -1.07 -30.50
N ASN A 706 -3.62 -0.04 -31.23
CA ASN A 706 -3.52 1.35 -30.78
C ASN A 706 -2.64 1.48 -29.50
N ARG A 707 -1.48 0.79 -29.49
CA ARG A 707 -0.56 0.75 -28.33
C ARG A 707 0.83 1.16 -28.72
N VAL A 708 1.51 1.83 -27.80
CA VAL A 708 2.91 2.24 -27.93
C VAL A 708 3.71 1.66 -26.77
N SER A 709 4.81 1.01 -27.11
CA SER A 709 5.82 0.62 -26.14
C SER A 709 6.88 1.70 -26.08
N LEU A 710 7.30 2.03 -24.89
CA LEU A 710 8.28 3.08 -24.61
C LEU A 710 9.52 2.51 -23.91
N SER A 711 10.63 3.25 -23.98
CA SER A 711 11.87 2.96 -23.28
C SER A 711 12.35 4.22 -22.59
N LEU A 712 12.87 4.13 -21.38
CA LEU A 712 13.62 5.21 -20.71
C LEU A 712 15.10 5.16 -21.09
N ILE A 713 15.55 4.07 -21.70
CA ILE A 713 16.94 3.93 -22.17
C ILE A 713 17.05 4.57 -23.54
N ASN A 714 17.97 5.50 -23.69
CA ASN A 714 18.22 6.15 -24.97
C ASN A 714 18.74 5.12 -26.00
N PRO A 715 18.04 4.88 -27.12
CA PRO A 715 18.46 3.90 -28.12
C PRO A 715 19.82 4.23 -28.75
N ASN A 716 20.28 5.47 -28.67
CA ASN A 716 21.58 5.90 -29.19
C ASN A 716 22.74 5.68 -28.18
N SER A 717 22.45 5.38 -26.91
CA SER A 717 23.49 5.09 -25.89
C SER A 717 24.02 3.65 -25.97
N ILE A 718 23.32 2.75 -26.66
CA ILE A 718 23.69 1.32 -26.77
C ILE A 718 24.68 1.04 -27.91
N LYS A 719 25.10 2.06 -28.64
CA LYS A 719 25.98 1.90 -29.82
C LYS A 719 27.48 2.24 -29.53
N ASN A 720 27.89 2.30 -28.27
CA ASN A 720 29.34 2.45 -27.95
C ASN A 720 29.85 1.28 -27.11
#